data_d58dbdcfdd7c5699ac2c8f659631f455
#
_entry.id   d58dbdcfdd7c5699ac2c8f659631f455
#
_cell.length_a   1.000
_cell.length_b   1.000
_cell.length_c   1.000
_cell.angle_alpha   90.00
_cell.angle_beta   90.00
_cell.angle_gamma   90.00
#
_symmetry.space_group_name_H-M   'P 1'
#
loop_
_entity.id
_entity.type
_entity.pdbx_description
1 polymer ?
#
loop_
_entity_poly.entity_id
_entity_poly.type
_entity_poly.pdbx_seq_one_letter_code
_entity_poly.pdbx_strand_id
1 'polypeptide(L)'
;MIWVLLAQYQIPISSISVEPKGGERSCRERERDALLSFKASIEDPSDVLSSWQTGQDCCRWRGVVCSNRTGHVVKLDLHNNFTIFNYDYNTDMINYKFRMLGGEIGPSLLAIEHLNYLNLSYNDFGHKRIPEFIGSFKNLKYLDLSYAGFGGSIPPQLGNLTKLLHLDLSFNSLESVDYVSWLPRLSSLKYLDMSEVNLSTTVDGVHALNMLPASLRVLYLFDCNLNATFSSLPLYSSNLTSLVRLNLGYNYFHGPIPDGLLRNMTSLKELGLQSNDLIGDIAELMKRLPPKIEELDLSTNNLTGSLPIRLEHMTSLRYLYLYNNSLNGHIPSGIGKLTNLRGLDLSFNNLLGIISENHFASLTRLEELYLSNNNNLTMVVDPNWIPPFKLKYVDLSSCNLGPHFPTWIRSQTDIIDLIMSNTGIVDRLPDWFWNVISSVEYLDLSLNQISRVLPSTLEFLSAAYEINLNSNQFHGGVPKLMMSLQVLDLSNNSITGTVPLSMCNQVQSLEILDLSHNRLSGQLPQCLTSRKSFRADHGDLTLIGSKLSIVSFSNNSLSGEFPLFFRSCQYLNFLDLSYNDFYGSLPIWIGKRLPQLAFLLLRSNMFSGYIPIQLAKLDYLHVLDLAHNNLSGTIAPSLVNFTAMTTVSSYGSYYVPDFISMLVVTKGQALEYYTNTIISLMSSLDLSSNCLTGKIPEEIGGLATLKNLNLSGNRLTGDIPETIGGLWSLESLDLSNNELYGEIPPTLSNLTFLSYLNLSYNNLSGVIPSGQQLQTFDDPSIYKGNNDLCGPPISKNCSGDGTTLNYPLKYEDGNEMSSFYLSMGLRFAVGLWVVIGPLLFKRTWSAAYFLFIDNIFDKIYVFMVLNWARLIANIRKK
;
A
#
# COMPACT_ATOMS: atom_id res chain seq x y z
N MET A 1 -2.47 -2.34 -10.81
CA MET A 1 -3.17 -3.45 -11.49
C MET A 1 -4.68 -3.21 -11.66
N ILE A 2 -5.41 -2.72 -10.67
CA ILE A 2 -6.86 -2.41 -10.74
C ILE A 2 -7.20 -1.36 -11.82
N TRP A 3 -6.28 -0.47 -12.17
CA TRP A 3 -6.49 0.64 -13.11
C TRP A 3 -6.36 0.29 -14.59
N VAL A 4 -5.70 -0.80 -14.95
CA VAL A 4 -5.54 -1.24 -16.35
C VAL A 4 -6.85 -1.82 -16.91
N LEU A 5 -7.70 -2.37 -16.06
CA LEU A 5 -8.96 -3.00 -16.47
C LEU A 5 -10.07 -2.00 -16.81
N LEU A 6 -10.05 -0.80 -16.26
CA LEU A 6 -11.07 0.22 -16.51
C LEU A 6 -10.92 0.94 -17.88
N ALA A 7 -9.73 0.90 -18.48
CA ALA A 7 -9.44 1.67 -19.70
C ALA A 7 -9.83 1.00 -21.02
N GLN A 8 -10.12 -0.29 -21.05
CA GLN A 8 -10.36 -1.01 -22.30
C GLN A 8 -11.81 -1.03 -22.79
N TYR A 9 -12.76 -0.43 -22.06
CA TYR A 9 -14.19 -0.62 -22.35
C TYR A 9 -14.93 0.66 -22.76
N GLN A 10 -14.38 1.38 -23.74
CA GLN A 10 -15.24 2.26 -24.54
C GLN A 10 -16.00 1.43 -25.56
N ILE A 11 -17.30 1.26 -25.38
CA ILE A 11 -18.18 0.79 -26.47
C ILE A 11 -18.00 1.78 -27.61
N PRO A 12 -17.52 1.35 -28.81
CA PRO A 12 -17.51 2.23 -29.94
C PRO A 12 -18.96 2.51 -30.32
N ILE A 13 -19.49 3.64 -29.90
CA ILE A 13 -20.66 4.21 -30.54
C ILE A 13 -20.14 4.59 -31.93
N SER A 14 -20.43 3.73 -32.92
CA SER A 14 -20.09 3.97 -34.31
C SER A 14 -20.40 5.41 -34.64
N SER A 15 -19.35 6.16 -34.98
CA SER A 15 -19.45 7.49 -35.57
C SER A 15 -20.33 7.40 -36.79
N ILE A 16 -21.56 7.82 -36.67
CA ILE A 16 -22.42 8.11 -37.82
C ILE A 16 -21.85 9.41 -38.38
N SER A 17 -20.90 9.26 -39.30
CA SER A 17 -20.49 10.36 -40.20
C SER A 17 -21.65 10.59 -41.19
N VAL A 18 -22.46 11.57 -40.89
CA VAL A 18 -23.46 12.06 -41.87
C VAL A 18 -22.83 13.24 -42.60
N GLU A 19 -22.52 13.03 -43.89
CA GLU A 19 -22.16 14.13 -44.79
C GLU A 19 -23.30 15.15 -44.89
N PRO A 20 -23.03 16.46 -44.86
CA PRO A 20 -24.06 17.47 -44.91
C PRO A 20 -24.56 17.67 -46.38
N LYS A 21 -25.74 17.24 -46.66
CA LYS A 21 -26.50 17.73 -47.82
C LYS A 21 -27.87 18.20 -47.38
N GLY A 22 -28.03 19.52 -47.32
CA GLY A 22 -29.35 20.19 -47.14
C GLY A 22 -29.27 21.28 -46.04
N GLY A 23 -29.68 22.51 -46.38
CA GLY A 23 -29.58 23.76 -45.63
C GLY A 23 -29.53 23.65 -44.11
N GLU A 24 -28.42 24.04 -43.56
CA GLU A 24 -28.15 24.10 -42.10
C GLU A 24 -29.18 25.04 -41.44
N ARG A 25 -30.06 24.50 -40.59
CA ARG A 25 -30.85 25.32 -39.67
C ARG A 25 -30.01 25.71 -38.51
N SER A 26 -29.88 27.00 -38.25
CA SER A 26 -29.17 27.61 -37.12
C SER A 26 -29.80 27.24 -35.77
N CYS A 27 -28.98 27.27 -34.72
CA CYS A 27 -29.39 27.16 -33.34
C CYS A 27 -30.61 28.02 -32.98
N ARG A 28 -31.49 27.47 -32.15
CA ARG A 28 -32.61 28.23 -31.58
C ARG A 28 -32.12 29.28 -30.59
N GLU A 29 -32.57 30.53 -30.77
CA GLU A 29 -32.13 31.68 -29.96
C GLU A 29 -32.30 31.41 -28.45
N ARG A 30 -33.46 30.95 -28.03
CA ARG A 30 -33.75 30.57 -26.63
C ARG A 30 -32.77 29.55 -26.03
N GLU A 31 -32.40 28.55 -26.83
CA GLU A 31 -31.44 27.50 -26.39
C GLU A 31 -30.01 28.04 -26.38
N ARG A 32 -29.63 28.88 -27.31
CA ARG A 32 -28.35 29.59 -27.34
C ARG A 32 -28.18 30.45 -26.08
N ASP A 33 -29.19 31.25 -25.74
CA ASP A 33 -29.16 32.13 -24.58
C ASP A 33 -29.13 31.33 -23.28
N ALA A 34 -29.80 30.19 -23.22
CA ALA A 34 -29.72 29.26 -22.10
C ALA A 34 -28.31 28.67 -21.91
N LEU A 35 -27.62 28.29 -23.00
CA LEU A 35 -26.25 27.83 -22.96
C LEU A 35 -25.28 28.93 -22.53
N LEU A 36 -25.46 30.19 -22.98
CA LEU A 36 -24.67 31.33 -22.54
C LEU A 36 -24.87 31.61 -21.04
N SER A 37 -26.12 31.50 -20.56
CA SER A 37 -26.43 31.64 -19.13
C SER A 37 -25.77 30.51 -18.31
N PHE A 38 -25.79 29.29 -18.82
CA PHE A 38 -25.07 28.18 -18.21
C PHE A 38 -23.54 28.44 -18.19
N LYS A 39 -22.94 28.90 -19.30
CA LYS A 39 -21.51 29.27 -19.33
C LYS A 39 -21.17 30.31 -18.26
N ALA A 40 -22.03 31.26 -18.02
CA ALA A 40 -21.81 32.32 -17.03
C ALA A 40 -21.76 31.80 -15.58
N SER A 41 -22.35 30.64 -15.31
CA SER A 41 -22.32 29.97 -13.97
C SER A 41 -21.22 28.95 -13.82
N ILE A 42 -20.50 28.62 -14.91
CA ILE A 42 -19.43 27.63 -14.95
C ILE A 42 -18.08 28.31 -14.75
N GLU A 43 -17.25 27.73 -13.92
CA GLU A 43 -15.83 28.02 -13.78
C GLU A 43 -15.07 27.29 -14.88
N ASP A 44 -14.43 28.03 -15.77
CA ASP A 44 -13.70 27.50 -16.94
C ASP A 44 -12.26 28.03 -16.98
N PRO A 45 -11.38 27.53 -16.10
CA PRO A 45 -10.00 28.04 -15.98
C PRO A 45 -9.13 27.78 -17.22
N SER A 46 -9.51 26.85 -18.08
CA SER A 46 -8.79 26.49 -19.31
C SER A 46 -9.46 26.96 -20.59
N ASP A 47 -10.46 27.81 -20.50
CA ASP A 47 -11.18 28.38 -21.63
C ASP A 47 -11.72 27.33 -22.61
N VAL A 48 -12.18 26.21 -22.05
CA VAL A 48 -12.78 25.07 -22.78
C VAL A 48 -14.01 25.55 -23.59
N LEU A 49 -14.76 26.49 -23.04
CA LEU A 49 -15.97 27.06 -23.63
C LEU A 49 -15.70 28.34 -24.43
N SER A 50 -14.47 28.59 -24.91
CA SER A 50 -14.07 29.75 -25.71
C SER A 50 -14.89 29.92 -27.00
N SER A 51 -15.30 28.78 -27.60
CA SER A 51 -16.15 28.79 -28.79
C SER A 51 -17.59 29.28 -28.53
N TRP A 52 -18.03 29.36 -27.26
CA TRP A 52 -19.39 29.80 -26.89
C TRP A 52 -19.46 31.32 -26.82
N GLN A 53 -19.71 31.93 -27.94
CA GLN A 53 -19.73 33.39 -28.10
C GLN A 53 -21.08 33.90 -28.55
N THR A 54 -21.45 35.10 -28.04
CA THR A 54 -22.65 35.81 -28.51
C THR A 54 -22.57 36.11 -29.99
N GLY A 55 -23.68 35.89 -30.73
CA GLY A 55 -23.74 36.16 -32.18
C GLY A 55 -23.28 34.98 -33.05
N GLN A 56 -22.70 33.92 -32.47
CA GLN A 56 -22.37 32.68 -33.20
C GLN A 56 -23.46 31.63 -33.09
N ASP A 57 -23.50 30.72 -34.08
CA ASP A 57 -24.40 29.56 -34.06
C ASP A 57 -23.98 28.53 -33.04
N CYS A 58 -24.80 28.30 -32.01
CA CYS A 58 -24.49 27.38 -30.92
C CYS A 58 -24.29 25.90 -31.40
N CYS A 59 -24.84 25.57 -32.58
CA CYS A 59 -24.63 24.25 -33.16
C CYS A 59 -23.18 24.00 -33.62
N ARG A 60 -22.36 25.03 -33.65
CA ARG A 60 -20.90 24.95 -33.93
C ARG A 60 -20.06 25.06 -32.70
N TRP A 61 -20.66 25.18 -31.52
CA TRP A 61 -19.95 25.31 -30.27
C TRP A 61 -19.39 23.92 -29.82
N ARG A 62 -18.25 23.95 -29.18
CA ARG A 62 -17.66 22.75 -28.60
C ARG A 62 -18.65 22.06 -27.66
N GLY A 63 -18.85 20.76 -27.85
CA GLY A 63 -19.74 19.93 -27.02
C GLY A 63 -21.24 20.08 -27.34
N VAL A 64 -21.66 20.97 -28.25
CA VAL A 64 -23.06 21.17 -28.61
C VAL A 64 -23.36 20.51 -29.95
N VAL A 65 -24.42 19.69 -30.01
CA VAL A 65 -24.91 19.10 -31.26
C VAL A 65 -26.38 19.38 -31.39
N CYS A 66 -26.77 19.91 -32.56
CA CYS A 66 -28.17 20.22 -32.90
C CYS A 66 -28.75 19.16 -33.86
N SER A 67 -30.05 19.07 -33.84
CA SER A 67 -30.80 18.27 -34.83
C SER A 67 -30.79 18.95 -36.22
N ASN A 68 -30.25 18.31 -37.21
CA ASN A 68 -30.18 18.80 -38.61
C ASN A 68 -31.56 19.16 -39.18
N ARG A 69 -32.63 18.59 -38.62
CA ARG A 69 -34.00 18.78 -39.09
C ARG A 69 -34.71 19.96 -38.43
N THR A 70 -34.40 20.25 -37.14
CA THR A 70 -35.16 21.22 -36.36
C THR A 70 -34.34 22.39 -35.84
N GLY A 71 -33.00 22.27 -35.84
CA GLY A 71 -32.07 23.22 -35.24
C GLY A 71 -32.06 23.23 -33.70
N HIS A 72 -32.80 22.31 -33.03
CA HIS A 72 -32.80 22.21 -31.59
C HIS A 72 -31.54 21.49 -31.10
N VAL A 73 -31.00 21.91 -29.97
CA VAL A 73 -29.88 21.24 -29.25
C VAL A 73 -30.38 19.92 -28.72
N VAL A 74 -29.73 18.83 -29.13
CA VAL A 74 -30.09 17.46 -28.77
C VAL A 74 -29.00 16.79 -27.94
N LYS A 75 -27.75 17.27 -28.01
CA LYS A 75 -26.61 16.73 -27.25
C LYS A 75 -25.80 17.88 -26.66
N LEU A 76 -25.45 17.71 -25.37
CA LEU A 76 -24.48 18.52 -24.65
C LEU A 76 -23.43 17.60 -24.06
N ASP A 77 -22.20 17.70 -24.58
CA ASP A 77 -21.08 16.83 -24.24
C ASP A 77 -19.87 17.67 -23.83
N LEU A 78 -19.73 17.86 -22.55
CA LEU A 78 -18.69 18.67 -21.93
C LEU A 78 -17.71 17.82 -21.08
N HIS A 79 -17.62 16.53 -21.39
CA HIS A 79 -16.66 15.66 -20.71
C HIS A 79 -15.22 16.16 -20.95
N ASN A 80 -14.38 16.00 -19.93
CA ASN A 80 -12.97 16.30 -20.07
C ASN A 80 -12.23 15.06 -20.60
N ASN A 81 -11.56 15.19 -21.76
CA ASN A 81 -10.81 14.10 -22.41
C ASN A 81 -9.49 13.75 -21.71
N PHE A 82 -9.33 14.09 -20.45
CA PHE A 82 -8.12 13.78 -19.73
C PHE A 82 -8.05 12.26 -19.45
N THR A 83 -7.14 11.58 -20.11
CA THR A 83 -6.84 10.18 -19.79
C THR A 83 -5.93 10.14 -18.56
N ILE A 84 -6.40 9.50 -17.50
CA ILE A 84 -5.72 9.30 -16.21
C ILE A 84 -4.40 8.47 -16.35
N PHE A 85 -4.02 8.11 -17.57
CA PHE A 85 -2.95 7.15 -17.88
C PHE A 85 -1.51 7.66 -17.77
N ASN A 86 -1.28 8.93 -17.43
CA ASN A 86 0.06 9.48 -17.22
C ASN A 86 0.18 10.12 -15.81
N TYR A 87 0.02 9.32 -14.76
CA TYR A 87 0.23 9.81 -13.40
C TYR A 87 1.71 9.84 -13.02
N ASP A 88 2.29 11.03 -12.99
CA ASP A 88 3.35 11.40 -12.05
C ASP A 88 2.64 11.98 -10.80
N TYR A 89 2.61 11.19 -9.73
CA TYR A 89 1.77 11.41 -8.53
C TYR A 89 2.00 12.77 -7.83
N ASN A 90 3.10 13.44 -8.06
CA ASN A 90 3.53 14.64 -7.33
C ASN A 90 3.44 15.98 -8.10
N THR A 91 3.39 15.98 -9.42
CA THR A 91 3.38 17.22 -10.20
C THR A 91 2.08 17.50 -10.94
N ASP A 92 1.27 16.47 -11.20
CA ASP A 92 0.09 16.61 -12.06
C ASP A 92 -1.22 16.93 -11.32
N MET A 93 -1.32 16.66 -10.00
CA MET A 93 -2.54 16.96 -9.24
C MET A 93 -2.89 18.47 -9.23
N ILE A 94 -1.89 19.34 -9.21
CA ILE A 94 -2.12 20.79 -9.24
C ILE A 94 -2.52 21.25 -10.65
N ASN A 95 -1.85 20.72 -11.68
CA ASN A 95 -2.16 21.06 -13.08
C ASN A 95 -3.50 20.47 -13.56
N TYR A 96 -3.94 19.37 -12.95
CA TYR A 96 -5.20 18.69 -13.26
C TYR A 96 -6.41 19.53 -12.87
N LYS A 97 -6.46 20.10 -11.66
CA LYS A 97 -7.56 20.97 -11.21
C LYS A 97 -7.73 22.22 -12.08
N PHE A 98 -6.66 22.72 -12.69
CA PHE A 98 -6.73 23.90 -13.55
C PHE A 98 -7.37 23.66 -14.94
N ARG A 99 -7.72 22.41 -15.29
CA ARG A 99 -8.27 22.08 -16.62
C ARG A 99 -9.72 21.59 -16.58
N MET A 100 -10.31 21.45 -15.41
CA MET A 100 -11.67 20.97 -15.23
C MET A 100 -12.67 22.12 -15.23
N LEU A 101 -13.86 21.86 -15.78
CA LEU A 101 -15.00 22.73 -15.57
C LEU A 101 -15.50 22.56 -14.13
N GLY A 102 -15.87 23.68 -13.50
CA GLY A 102 -16.43 23.74 -12.16
C GLY A 102 -17.61 24.69 -12.08
N GLY A 103 -17.92 25.16 -10.88
CA GLY A 103 -18.98 26.12 -10.68
C GLY A 103 -20.35 25.51 -10.41
N GLU A 104 -21.43 26.10 -10.90
CA GLU A 104 -22.80 25.68 -10.62
C GLU A 104 -23.60 25.38 -11.89
N ILE A 105 -24.26 24.21 -11.89
CA ILE A 105 -25.15 23.83 -12.99
C ILE A 105 -26.48 24.50 -12.75
N GLY A 106 -26.71 25.62 -13.49
CA GLY A 106 -27.92 26.43 -13.35
C GLY A 106 -29.14 25.87 -14.10
N PRO A 107 -30.37 26.22 -13.68
CA PRO A 107 -31.61 25.75 -14.27
C PRO A 107 -31.88 26.32 -15.67
N SER A 108 -31.04 27.21 -16.18
CA SER A 108 -31.10 27.74 -17.54
C SER A 108 -31.14 26.63 -18.59
N LEU A 109 -30.48 25.52 -18.35
CA LEU A 109 -30.47 24.33 -19.20
C LEU A 109 -31.85 23.72 -19.45
N LEU A 110 -32.85 23.99 -18.60
CA LEU A 110 -34.24 23.54 -18.81
C LEU A 110 -34.88 24.07 -20.11
N ALA A 111 -34.37 25.19 -20.65
CA ALA A 111 -34.84 25.73 -21.93
C ALA A 111 -34.49 24.83 -23.13
N ILE A 112 -33.59 23.86 -22.94
CA ILE A 112 -33.18 22.87 -23.95
C ILE A 112 -34.11 21.66 -23.86
N GLU A 113 -35.37 21.82 -24.24
CA GLU A 113 -36.43 20.80 -24.07
C GLU A 113 -36.19 19.49 -24.87
N HIS A 114 -35.34 19.55 -25.89
CA HIS A 114 -35.06 18.45 -26.80
C HIS A 114 -33.78 17.66 -26.47
N LEU A 115 -33.12 18.01 -25.35
CA LEU A 115 -31.90 17.37 -24.92
C LEU A 115 -32.12 15.85 -24.68
N ASN A 116 -31.33 15.04 -25.35
CA ASN A 116 -31.37 13.59 -25.19
C ASN A 116 -30.03 12.97 -24.72
N TYR A 117 -28.97 13.78 -24.70
CA TYR A 117 -27.63 13.38 -24.28
C TYR A 117 -27.00 14.50 -23.44
N LEU A 118 -26.62 14.19 -22.21
CA LEU A 118 -25.89 15.08 -21.30
C LEU A 118 -24.71 14.32 -20.72
N ASN A 119 -23.49 14.82 -20.96
CA ASN A 119 -22.25 14.30 -20.40
C ASN A 119 -21.44 15.44 -19.78
N LEU A 120 -21.20 15.36 -18.48
CA LEU A 120 -20.40 16.29 -17.68
C LEU A 120 -19.27 15.58 -16.96
N SER A 121 -18.93 14.35 -17.35
CA SER A 121 -17.95 13.52 -16.68
C SER A 121 -16.53 14.11 -16.71
N TYR A 122 -15.70 13.71 -15.76
CA TYR A 122 -14.31 14.14 -15.60
C TYR A 122 -14.15 15.66 -15.41
N ASN A 123 -15.04 16.27 -14.63
CA ASN A 123 -15.01 17.67 -14.22
C ASN A 123 -14.97 17.78 -12.69
N ASP A 124 -14.96 18.98 -12.11
CA ASP A 124 -14.96 19.17 -10.65
C ASP A 124 -15.98 20.24 -10.23
N PHE A 125 -17.16 19.79 -9.86
CA PHE A 125 -18.22 20.67 -9.36
C PHE A 125 -18.16 20.92 -7.84
N GLY A 126 -17.04 20.60 -7.18
CA GLY A 126 -16.74 21.04 -5.82
C GLY A 126 -17.67 20.47 -4.74
N HIS A 127 -17.97 19.18 -4.80
CA HIS A 127 -18.89 18.46 -3.91
C HIS A 127 -20.33 19.04 -3.84
N LYS A 128 -20.76 19.76 -4.85
CA LYS A 128 -22.14 20.24 -4.95
C LYS A 128 -23.09 19.07 -5.22
N ARG A 129 -24.35 19.24 -4.84
CA ARG A 129 -25.40 18.25 -5.10
C ARG A 129 -25.76 18.23 -6.59
N ILE A 130 -26.14 17.05 -7.08
CA ILE A 130 -26.75 16.91 -8.42
C ILE A 130 -28.07 17.71 -8.41
N PRO A 131 -28.27 18.67 -9.33
CA PRO A 131 -29.47 19.48 -9.36
C PRO A 131 -30.74 18.65 -9.65
N GLU A 132 -31.78 18.81 -8.84
CA GLU A 132 -33.06 18.09 -9.00
C GLU A 132 -33.73 18.32 -10.33
N PHE A 133 -33.52 19.50 -10.94
CA PHE A 133 -34.15 19.86 -12.23
C PHE A 133 -33.67 18.96 -13.39
N ILE A 134 -32.51 18.26 -13.26
CA ILE A 134 -32.06 17.30 -14.28
C ILE A 134 -33.13 16.25 -14.53
N GLY A 135 -33.88 15.85 -13.50
CA GLY A 135 -35.02 14.95 -13.60
C GLY A 135 -36.19 15.48 -14.48
N SER A 136 -36.13 16.73 -14.92
CA SER A 136 -37.18 17.36 -15.79
C SER A 136 -36.90 17.15 -17.29
N PHE A 137 -35.73 16.66 -17.69
CA PHE A 137 -35.39 16.40 -19.10
C PHE A 137 -36.09 15.16 -19.68
N LYS A 138 -37.39 15.24 -19.96
CA LYS A 138 -38.24 14.10 -20.37
C LYS A 138 -37.76 13.34 -21.62
N ASN A 139 -36.86 13.91 -22.41
CA ASN A 139 -36.32 13.30 -23.63
C ASN A 139 -34.91 12.72 -23.44
N LEU A 140 -34.32 12.86 -22.24
CA LEU A 140 -32.96 12.39 -21.95
C LEU A 140 -32.85 10.87 -22.05
N LYS A 141 -31.85 10.40 -22.79
CA LYS A 141 -31.54 9.01 -23.02
C LYS A 141 -30.18 8.62 -22.47
N TYR A 142 -29.28 9.57 -22.33
CA TYR A 142 -27.92 9.42 -21.87
C TYR A 142 -27.61 10.49 -20.84
N LEU A 143 -27.23 10.08 -19.65
CA LEU A 143 -26.75 10.93 -18.56
C LEU A 143 -25.49 10.33 -17.97
N ASP A 144 -24.39 11.08 -18.04
CA ASP A 144 -23.09 10.70 -17.51
C ASP A 144 -22.56 11.89 -16.66
N LEU A 145 -22.44 11.65 -15.37
CA LEU A 145 -21.94 12.58 -14.36
C LEU A 145 -20.75 11.97 -13.60
N SER A 146 -20.13 10.92 -14.16
CA SER A 146 -19.03 10.20 -13.49
C SER A 146 -17.78 11.07 -13.32
N TYR A 147 -17.01 10.84 -12.26
CA TYR A 147 -15.78 11.61 -11.98
C TYR A 147 -15.99 13.13 -12.06
N ALA A 148 -17.12 13.65 -11.59
CA ALA A 148 -17.46 15.06 -11.74
C ALA A 148 -17.47 15.85 -10.41
N GLY A 149 -16.96 15.23 -9.33
CA GLY A 149 -16.86 15.88 -8.02
C GLY A 149 -18.21 16.28 -7.40
N PHE A 150 -19.30 15.56 -7.73
CA PHE A 150 -20.60 15.74 -7.07
C PHE A 150 -20.60 15.12 -5.67
N GLY A 151 -21.42 15.68 -4.77
CA GLY A 151 -21.56 15.18 -3.40
C GLY A 151 -22.99 15.19 -2.88
N GLY A 152 -23.18 14.62 -1.70
CA GLY A 152 -24.47 14.53 -1.03
C GLY A 152 -25.43 13.53 -1.65
N SER A 153 -26.74 13.69 -1.42
CA SER A 153 -27.75 12.71 -1.83
C SER A 153 -28.11 12.76 -3.32
N ILE A 154 -28.35 11.58 -3.91
CA ILE A 154 -28.86 11.45 -5.28
C ILE A 154 -30.33 11.93 -5.33
N PRO A 155 -30.68 12.89 -6.20
CA PRO A 155 -32.05 13.40 -6.27
C PRO A 155 -33.01 12.34 -6.83
N PRO A 156 -34.10 11.98 -6.12
CA PRO A 156 -35.07 10.99 -6.58
C PRO A 156 -35.82 11.40 -7.84
N GLN A 157 -35.76 12.69 -8.22
CA GLN A 157 -36.31 13.24 -9.44
C GLN A 157 -35.67 12.63 -10.71
N LEU A 158 -34.45 12.06 -10.61
CA LEU A 158 -33.85 11.29 -11.71
C LEU A 158 -34.75 10.13 -12.17
N GLY A 159 -35.58 9.57 -11.29
CA GLY A 159 -36.58 8.55 -11.63
C GLY A 159 -37.66 9.00 -12.64
N ASN A 160 -37.79 10.30 -12.90
CA ASN A 160 -38.72 10.83 -13.90
C ASN A 160 -38.19 10.69 -15.34
N LEU A 161 -36.91 10.32 -15.50
CA LEU A 161 -36.24 10.15 -16.82
C LEU A 161 -36.60 8.81 -17.45
N THR A 162 -37.88 8.55 -17.70
CA THR A 162 -38.39 7.23 -18.13
C THR A 162 -37.84 6.74 -19.48
N LYS A 163 -37.25 7.63 -20.29
CA LYS A 163 -36.59 7.27 -21.58
C LYS A 163 -35.08 7.04 -21.44
N LEU A 164 -34.55 7.14 -20.22
CA LEU A 164 -33.11 7.01 -19.98
C LEU A 164 -32.67 5.59 -20.30
N LEU A 165 -31.60 5.48 -21.10
CA LEU A 165 -30.98 4.21 -21.50
C LEU A 165 -29.63 3.99 -20.78
N HIS A 166 -28.93 5.07 -20.44
CA HIS A 166 -27.61 5.08 -19.84
C HIS A 166 -27.58 6.09 -18.70
N LEU A 167 -27.18 5.61 -17.53
CA LEU A 167 -26.97 6.40 -16.32
C LEU A 167 -25.64 6.01 -15.72
N ASP A 168 -24.74 6.99 -15.61
CA ASP A 168 -23.46 6.87 -14.95
C ASP A 168 -23.33 7.97 -13.88
N LEU A 169 -23.20 7.55 -12.63
CA LEU A 169 -23.00 8.43 -11.46
C LEU A 169 -21.72 8.09 -10.71
N SER A 170 -20.89 7.20 -11.27
CA SER A 170 -19.74 6.58 -10.61
C SER A 170 -18.67 7.59 -10.21
N PHE A 171 -17.85 7.21 -9.25
CA PHE A 171 -16.67 7.95 -8.82
C PHE A 171 -16.96 9.41 -8.42
N ASN A 172 -17.99 9.57 -7.59
CA ASN A 172 -18.39 10.83 -6.98
C ASN A 172 -18.52 10.62 -5.45
N SER A 173 -18.55 11.70 -4.69
CA SER A 173 -18.79 11.64 -3.24
C SER A 173 -20.29 11.60 -2.91
N LEU A 174 -21.03 10.74 -3.63
CA LEU A 174 -22.47 10.63 -3.49
C LEU A 174 -22.85 9.65 -2.38
N GLU A 175 -23.90 9.98 -1.65
CA GLU A 175 -24.50 9.14 -0.63
C GLU A 175 -25.97 8.88 -0.94
N SER A 176 -26.41 7.65 -0.78
CA SER A 176 -27.84 7.35 -0.85
C SER A 176 -28.42 7.38 0.57
N VAL A 177 -28.94 8.52 1.00
CA VAL A 177 -29.56 8.69 2.32
C VAL A 177 -30.98 8.16 2.34
N ASP A 178 -31.66 8.19 1.18
CA ASP A 178 -33.04 7.74 0.98
C ASP A 178 -33.09 6.71 -0.14
N TYR A 179 -33.92 5.67 0.07
CA TYR A 179 -34.22 4.56 -0.83
C TYR A 179 -33.93 4.82 -2.32
N VAL A 180 -33.17 3.93 -2.96
CA VAL A 180 -33.04 3.85 -4.44
C VAL A 180 -34.39 3.52 -5.12
N SER A 181 -35.53 3.85 -4.47
CA SER A 181 -36.90 3.61 -4.90
C SER A 181 -37.28 4.29 -6.21
N TRP A 182 -36.44 5.20 -6.69
CA TRP A 182 -36.62 5.85 -7.98
C TRP A 182 -36.11 5.02 -9.18
N LEU A 183 -35.14 4.10 -8.96
CA LEU A 183 -34.55 3.24 -10.02
C LEU A 183 -35.60 2.41 -10.80
N PRO A 184 -36.60 1.80 -10.16
CA PRO A 184 -37.63 1.02 -10.88
C PRO A 184 -38.42 1.83 -11.91
N ARG A 185 -38.48 3.15 -11.77
CA ARG A 185 -39.17 4.01 -12.70
C ARG A 185 -38.45 4.15 -14.06
N LEU A 186 -37.12 3.87 -14.07
CA LEU A 186 -36.28 3.92 -15.27
C LEU A 186 -36.42 2.66 -16.11
N SER A 187 -37.64 2.33 -16.53
CA SER A 187 -37.98 1.06 -17.20
C SER A 187 -37.25 0.77 -18.52
N SER A 188 -36.65 1.80 -19.13
CA SER A 188 -35.88 1.69 -20.38
C SER A 188 -34.38 1.51 -20.16
N LEU A 189 -33.89 1.58 -18.92
CA LEU A 189 -32.46 1.63 -18.59
C LEU A 189 -31.74 0.34 -19.04
N LYS A 190 -30.59 0.50 -19.70
CA LYS A 190 -29.73 -0.59 -20.19
C LYS A 190 -28.36 -0.59 -19.54
N TYR A 191 -27.88 0.55 -19.10
CA TYR A 191 -26.59 0.74 -18.45
C TYR A 191 -26.80 1.53 -17.16
N LEU A 192 -26.30 0.98 -16.07
CA LEU A 192 -26.27 1.63 -14.77
C LEU A 192 -24.88 1.44 -14.14
N ASP A 193 -24.20 2.54 -13.86
CA ASP A 193 -22.99 2.57 -13.07
C ASP A 193 -23.18 3.52 -11.88
N MET A 194 -23.04 2.97 -10.69
CA MET A 194 -23.07 3.69 -9.42
C MET A 194 -21.82 3.35 -8.57
N SER A 195 -20.73 2.95 -9.21
CA SER A 195 -19.48 2.61 -8.52
C SER A 195 -19.01 3.76 -7.63
N GLU A 196 -18.50 3.44 -6.43
CA GLU A 196 -18.13 4.37 -5.36
C GLU A 196 -19.26 5.25 -4.80
N VAL A 197 -20.52 4.96 -5.11
CA VAL A 197 -21.66 5.58 -4.41
C VAL A 197 -21.92 4.85 -3.11
N ASN A 198 -21.88 5.55 -1.97
CA ASN A 198 -22.13 4.93 -0.67
C ASN A 198 -23.60 4.53 -0.51
N LEU A 199 -23.87 3.23 -0.55
CA LEU A 199 -25.20 2.62 -0.41
C LEU A 199 -25.40 1.96 0.97
N SER A 200 -24.48 2.10 1.92
CA SER A 200 -24.49 1.41 3.24
C SER A 200 -25.68 1.76 4.13
N THR A 201 -26.28 2.93 3.97
CA THR A 201 -27.37 3.44 4.83
C THR A 201 -28.75 2.87 4.46
N THR A 202 -28.85 2.15 3.36
CA THR A 202 -30.11 1.59 2.90
C THR A 202 -30.35 0.20 3.52
N VAL A 203 -31.17 0.14 4.56
CA VAL A 203 -31.66 -1.15 5.13
C VAL A 203 -32.30 -2.01 4.04
N ASP A 204 -32.73 -1.40 2.94
CA ASP A 204 -33.33 -2.01 1.75
C ASP A 204 -32.46 -1.89 0.49
N GLY A 205 -31.16 -1.52 0.58
CA GLY A 205 -30.27 -1.42 -0.58
C GLY A 205 -30.21 -2.71 -1.38
N VAL A 206 -30.26 -3.83 -0.68
CA VAL A 206 -30.37 -5.18 -1.25
C VAL A 206 -31.74 -5.40 -1.92
N HIS A 207 -32.83 -4.85 -1.40
CA HIS A 207 -34.15 -4.90 -2.03
C HIS A 207 -34.28 -4.06 -3.29
N ALA A 208 -33.53 -2.97 -3.40
CA ALA A 208 -33.50 -2.14 -4.59
C ALA A 208 -32.95 -2.89 -5.83
N LEU A 209 -32.01 -3.81 -5.62
CA LEU A 209 -31.49 -4.67 -6.68
C LEU A 209 -32.57 -5.57 -7.30
N ASN A 210 -33.64 -5.93 -6.54
CA ASN A 210 -34.81 -6.67 -7.04
C ASN A 210 -35.65 -5.89 -8.04
N MET A 211 -35.64 -4.59 -7.91
CA MET A 211 -36.53 -3.73 -8.66
C MET A 211 -35.86 -3.18 -9.93
N LEU A 212 -34.64 -3.64 -10.24
CA LEU A 212 -33.93 -3.23 -11.45
C LEU A 212 -34.71 -3.64 -12.69
N PRO A 213 -34.74 -2.79 -13.74
CA PRO A 213 -35.52 -3.09 -14.94
C PRO A 213 -34.94 -4.29 -15.68
N ALA A 214 -35.80 -5.16 -16.18
CA ALA A 214 -35.42 -6.36 -16.96
C ALA A 214 -34.69 -6.03 -18.28
N SER A 215 -34.73 -4.77 -18.72
CA SER A 215 -33.97 -4.23 -19.86
C SER A 215 -32.49 -4.03 -19.60
N LEU A 216 -32.05 -4.13 -18.32
CA LEU A 216 -30.68 -3.82 -17.92
C LEU A 216 -29.69 -4.83 -18.51
N ARG A 217 -28.60 -4.31 -19.09
CA ARG A 217 -27.54 -5.10 -19.70
C ARG A 217 -26.20 -4.96 -18.98
N VAL A 218 -25.97 -3.83 -18.35
CA VAL A 218 -24.74 -3.51 -17.60
C VAL A 218 -25.13 -2.96 -16.25
N LEU A 219 -24.57 -3.56 -15.19
CA LEU A 219 -24.73 -3.14 -13.81
C LEU A 219 -23.38 -3.11 -13.12
N TYR A 220 -22.92 -1.92 -12.74
CA TYR A 220 -21.72 -1.74 -11.94
C TYR A 220 -22.08 -1.08 -10.61
N LEU A 221 -21.75 -1.76 -9.53
CA LEU A 221 -21.90 -1.35 -8.12
C LEU A 221 -20.59 -1.67 -7.36
N PHE A 222 -19.48 -1.30 -7.98
CA PHE A 222 -18.14 -1.49 -7.43
C PHE A 222 -17.92 -0.50 -6.28
N ASP A 223 -17.40 -0.96 -5.13
CA ASP A 223 -17.09 -0.16 -3.94
C ASP A 223 -18.27 0.73 -3.46
N CYS A 224 -19.43 0.10 -3.30
CA CYS A 224 -20.65 0.79 -2.86
C CYS A 224 -20.95 0.62 -1.37
N ASN A 225 -20.04 0.08 -0.56
CA ASN A 225 -20.25 -0.23 0.85
C ASN A 225 -21.46 -1.14 1.12
N LEU A 226 -21.79 -2.03 0.17
CA LEU A 226 -22.89 -2.98 0.32
C LEU A 226 -22.48 -4.13 1.24
N ASN A 227 -23.23 -4.32 2.33
CA ASN A 227 -22.99 -5.39 3.30
C ASN A 227 -24.23 -6.29 3.38
N ALA A 228 -24.12 -7.49 2.86
CA ALA A 228 -25.19 -8.47 2.90
C ALA A 228 -24.68 -9.90 2.75
N THR A 229 -25.40 -10.86 3.34
CA THR A 229 -25.19 -12.26 2.96
C THR A 229 -25.58 -12.42 1.49
N PHE A 230 -24.65 -12.90 0.66
CA PHE A 230 -24.89 -12.98 -0.79
C PHE A 230 -26.11 -13.84 -1.14
N SER A 231 -26.42 -14.86 -0.32
CA SER A 231 -27.62 -15.69 -0.44
C SER A 231 -28.93 -14.96 -0.14
N SER A 232 -28.88 -13.81 0.54
CA SER A 232 -30.06 -12.99 0.82
C SER A 232 -30.34 -11.99 -0.31
N LEU A 233 -29.42 -11.86 -1.27
CA LEU A 233 -29.63 -11.04 -2.45
C LEU A 233 -30.80 -11.58 -3.26
N PRO A 234 -31.83 -10.79 -3.46
CA PRO A 234 -33.02 -11.25 -4.16
C PRO A 234 -32.87 -11.28 -5.70
N LEU A 235 -31.62 -11.15 -6.20
CA LEU A 235 -31.31 -11.17 -7.63
C LEU A 235 -31.79 -12.43 -8.37
N TYR A 236 -32.02 -13.55 -7.67
CA TYR A 236 -32.57 -14.75 -8.27
C TYR A 236 -34.08 -14.66 -8.52
N SER A 237 -34.80 -13.73 -7.92
CA SER A 237 -36.20 -13.43 -8.21
C SER A 237 -36.37 -12.35 -9.29
N SER A 238 -35.30 -11.61 -9.58
CA SER A 238 -35.29 -10.59 -10.64
C SER A 238 -35.13 -11.22 -12.02
N ASN A 239 -35.86 -10.71 -13.01
CA ASN A 239 -35.81 -11.21 -14.40
C ASN A 239 -34.63 -10.59 -15.18
N LEU A 240 -33.40 -10.62 -14.60
CA LEU A 240 -32.18 -10.02 -15.18
C LEU A 240 -31.53 -10.90 -16.25
N THR A 241 -32.32 -11.61 -17.04
CA THR A 241 -31.86 -12.49 -18.14
C THR A 241 -31.12 -11.76 -19.26
N SER A 242 -31.32 -10.44 -19.37
CA SER A 242 -30.68 -9.58 -20.37
C SER A 242 -29.30 -9.09 -19.92
N LEU A 243 -28.90 -9.32 -18.66
CA LEU A 243 -27.65 -8.81 -18.11
C LEU A 243 -26.44 -9.47 -18.78
N VAL A 244 -25.54 -8.63 -19.28
CA VAL A 244 -24.32 -9.02 -20.00
C VAL A 244 -23.09 -8.80 -19.10
N ARG A 245 -23.11 -7.76 -18.29
CA ARG A 245 -22.01 -7.38 -17.39
C ARG A 245 -22.55 -7.10 -16.00
N LEU A 246 -21.92 -7.72 -15.01
CA LEU A 246 -22.20 -7.51 -13.58
C LEU A 246 -20.89 -7.33 -12.83
N ASN A 247 -20.72 -6.19 -12.16
CA ASN A 247 -19.63 -5.98 -11.23
C ASN A 247 -20.16 -5.54 -9.86
N LEU A 248 -19.90 -6.35 -8.84
CA LEU A 248 -20.22 -6.12 -7.42
C LEU A 248 -18.94 -6.19 -6.55
N GLY A 249 -17.77 -5.98 -7.15
CA GLY A 249 -16.49 -6.03 -6.45
C GLY A 249 -16.33 -4.94 -5.41
N TYR A 250 -15.37 -5.11 -4.50
CA TYR A 250 -15.03 -4.17 -3.42
C TYR A 250 -16.22 -3.81 -2.54
N ASN A 251 -17.03 -4.82 -2.18
CA ASN A 251 -18.12 -4.68 -1.23
C ASN A 251 -17.88 -5.60 -0.02
N TYR A 252 -18.85 -5.71 0.86
CA TYR A 252 -18.80 -6.58 2.04
C TYR A 252 -19.79 -7.75 1.92
N PHE A 253 -19.94 -8.27 0.70
CA PHE A 253 -20.77 -9.45 0.50
C PHE A 253 -20.10 -10.68 1.10
N HIS A 254 -20.83 -11.44 1.87
CA HIS A 254 -20.34 -12.64 2.55
C HIS A 254 -21.23 -13.87 2.33
N GLY A 255 -20.66 -15.04 2.59
CA GLY A 255 -21.37 -16.31 2.42
C GLY A 255 -21.29 -16.91 1.01
N PRO A 256 -21.99 -18.00 0.74
CA PRO A 256 -21.90 -18.68 -0.55
C PRO A 256 -22.70 -17.97 -1.65
N ILE A 257 -22.20 -18.06 -2.89
CA ILE A 257 -22.91 -17.55 -4.06
C ILE A 257 -24.09 -18.48 -4.35
N PRO A 258 -25.36 -17.96 -4.38
CA PRO A 258 -26.54 -18.79 -4.56
C PRO A 258 -26.62 -19.44 -5.94
N ASP A 259 -27.05 -20.71 -5.98
CA ASP A 259 -27.19 -21.48 -7.21
C ASP A 259 -28.13 -20.85 -8.25
N GLY A 260 -29.21 -20.22 -7.79
CA GLY A 260 -30.23 -19.62 -8.64
C GLY A 260 -29.81 -18.35 -9.35
N LEU A 261 -28.85 -17.60 -8.78
CA LEU A 261 -28.43 -16.31 -9.32
C LEU A 261 -27.80 -16.48 -10.71
N LEU A 262 -26.77 -17.31 -10.81
CA LEU A 262 -25.98 -17.46 -12.03
C LEU A 262 -26.74 -18.17 -13.13
N ARG A 263 -27.65 -19.10 -12.79
CA ARG A 263 -28.47 -19.84 -13.77
C ARG A 263 -29.45 -18.96 -14.55
N ASN A 264 -29.94 -17.88 -13.91
CA ASN A 264 -30.89 -16.97 -14.56
C ASN A 264 -30.23 -15.95 -15.47
N MET A 265 -28.91 -15.69 -15.29
CA MET A 265 -28.16 -14.72 -16.08
C MET A 265 -27.54 -15.32 -17.34
N THR A 266 -28.38 -15.91 -18.21
CA THR A 266 -27.94 -16.68 -19.41
C THR A 266 -27.18 -15.85 -20.45
N SER A 267 -27.28 -14.52 -20.40
CA SER A 267 -26.59 -13.58 -21.29
C SER A 267 -25.25 -13.06 -20.75
N LEU A 268 -24.90 -13.46 -19.52
CA LEU A 268 -23.74 -12.92 -18.80
C LEU A 268 -22.44 -13.29 -19.51
N LYS A 269 -21.59 -12.29 -19.71
CA LYS A 269 -20.27 -12.40 -20.33
C LYS A 269 -19.16 -11.97 -19.36
N GLU A 270 -19.46 -11.04 -18.49
CA GLU A 270 -18.49 -10.49 -17.53
C GLU A 270 -19.11 -10.53 -16.12
N LEU A 271 -18.39 -11.14 -15.18
CA LEU A 271 -18.74 -11.24 -13.76
C LEU A 271 -17.56 -10.83 -12.91
N GLY A 272 -17.71 -9.72 -12.19
CA GLY A 272 -16.77 -9.22 -11.19
C GLY A 272 -17.39 -9.29 -9.80
N LEU A 273 -16.78 -10.08 -8.92
CA LEU A 273 -17.12 -10.24 -7.50
C LEU A 273 -15.87 -10.11 -6.61
N GLN A 274 -14.81 -9.50 -7.13
CA GLN A 274 -13.52 -9.36 -6.47
C GLN A 274 -13.62 -8.53 -5.17
N SER A 275 -12.73 -8.81 -4.22
CA SER A 275 -12.65 -8.10 -2.93
C SER A 275 -13.97 -8.10 -2.17
N ASN A 276 -14.40 -9.30 -1.80
CA ASN A 276 -15.55 -9.58 -0.93
C ASN A 276 -15.17 -10.69 0.06
N ASP A 277 -16.11 -11.13 0.91
CA ASP A 277 -15.93 -12.24 1.87
C ASP A 277 -16.68 -13.50 1.41
N LEU A 278 -16.67 -13.79 0.10
CA LEU A 278 -17.42 -14.90 -0.48
C LEU A 278 -16.71 -16.23 -0.19
N ILE A 279 -17.51 -17.25 0.16
CA ILE A 279 -17.06 -18.61 0.44
C ILE A 279 -17.67 -19.63 -0.54
N GLY A 280 -17.03 -20.77 -0.66
CA GLY A 280 -17.55 -21.90 -1.45
C GLY A 280 -16.48 -22.60 -2.27
N ASP A 281 -16.87 -23.70 -2.90
CA ASP A 281 -16.01 -24.48 -3.77
C ASP A 281 -16.02 -23.90 -5.20
N ILE A 282 -14.83 -23.56 -5.72
CA ILE A 282 -14.68 -22.93 -7.04
C ILE A 282 -15.15 -23.85 -8.17
N ALA A 283 -14.95 -25.16 -8.07
CA ALA A 283 -15.37 -26.08 -9.14
C ALA A 283 -16.89 -26.17 -9.23
N GLU A 284 -17.59 -26.15 -8.10
CA GLU A 284 -19.04 -26.12 -8.07
C GLU A 284 -19.59 -24.79 -8.58
N LEU A 285 -18.93 -23.68 -8.29
CA LEU A 285 -19.30 -22.37 -8.81
C LEU A 285 -19.14 -22.29 -10.32
N MET A 286 -17.98 -22.68 -10.84
CA MET A 286 -17.69 -22.60 -12.29
C MET A 286 -18.60 -23.49 -13.13
N LYS A 287 -19.09 -24.61 -12.61
CA LYS A 287 -20.09 -25.47 -13.32
C LYS A 287 -21.41 -24.74 -13.57
N ARG A 288 -21.71 -23.69 -12.84
CA ARG A 288 -23.00 -22.97 -12.90
C ARG A 288 -22.94 -21.72 -13.77
N LEU A 289 -21.72 -21.29 -14.13
CA LEU A 289 -21.51 -20.11 -14.98
C LEU A 289 -22.01 -20.38 -16.40
N PRO A 290 -22.57 -19.36 -17.08
CA PRO A 290 -22.89 -19.46 -18.50
C PRO A 290 -21.64 -19.78 -19.34
N PRO A 291 -21.73 -20.68 -20.33
CA PRO A 291 -20.57 -21.06 -21.15
C PRO A 291 -20.03 -19.92 -22.04
N LYS A 292 -20.75 -18.79 -22.10
CA LYS A 292 -20.39 -17.58 -22.85
C LYS A 292 -19.59 -16.56 -22.04
N ILE A 293 -19.22 -16.93 -20.80
CA ILE A 293 -18.42 -16.04 -19.95
C ILE A 293 -17.11 -15.71 -20.66
N GLU A 294 -16.80 -14.43 -20.78
CA GLU A 294 -15.57 -13.89 -21.37
C GLU A 294 -14.60 -13.42 -20.31
N GLU A 295 -15.12 -12.90 -19.18
CA GLU A 295 -14.33 -12.40 -18.05
C GLU A 295 -14.94 -12.85 -16.74
N LEU A 296 -14.09 -13.42 -15.88
CA LEU A 296 -14.44 -13.87 -14.54
C LEU A 296 -13.40 -13.37 -13.56
N ASP A 297 -13.81 -12.44 -12.68
CA ASP A 297 -13.00 -11.95 -11.59
C ASP A 297 -13.66 -12.29 -10.25
N LEU A 298 -13.04 -13.22 -9.51
CA LEU A 298 -13.42 -13.67 -8.17
C LEU A 298 -12.26 -13.49 -7.21
N SER A 299 -11.30 -12.66 -7.56
CA SER A 299 -10.09 -12.43 -6.77
C SER A 299 -10.41 -11.84 -5.39
N THR A 300 -9.48 -12.02 -4.46
CA THR A 300 -9.59 -11.50 -3.09
C THR A 300 -10.92 -11.85 -2.44
N ASN A 301 -11.13 -13.16 -2.27
CA ASN A 301 -12.27 -13.76 -1.58
C ASN A 301 -11.80 -14.92 -0.69
N ASN A 302 -12.70 -15.66 -0.11
CA ASN A 302 -12.39 -16.84 0.73
C ASN A 302 -12.85 -18.15 0.05
N LEU A 303 -12.70 -18.24 -1.28
CA LEU A 303 -13.08 -19.42 -2.07
C LEU A 303 -12.08 -20.55 -1.87
N THR A 304 -12.58 -21.77 -1.89
CA THR A 304 -11.81 -23.01 -1.64
C THR A 304 -11.96 -24.01 -2.78
N GLY A 305 -11.31 -25.17 -2.63
CA GLY A 305 -11.39 -26.26 -3.59
C GLY A 305 -10.38 -26.16 -4.73
N SER A 306 -10.51 -27.04 -5.72
CA SER A 306 -9.61 -27.11 -6.87
C SER A 306 -10.29 -26.62 -8.14
N LEU A 307 -9.49 -26.13 -9.09
CA LEU A 307 -10.01 -25.79 -10.42
C LEU A 307 -10.70 -27.01 -11.08
N PRO A 308 -11.84 -26.83 -11.76
CA PRO A 308 -12.58 -27.94 -12.34
C PRO A 308 -11.82 -28.60 -13.48
N ILE A 309 -11.75 -29.93 -13.50
CA ILE A 309 -11.05 -30.70 -14.54
C ILE A 309 -11.57 -30.38 -15.95
N ARG A 310 -12.86 -30.01 -16.07
CA ARG A 310 -13.50 -29.70 -17.34
C ARG A 310 -13.57 -28.20 -17.65
N LEU A 311 -12.54 -27.44 -17.24
CA LEU A 311 -12.43 -26.02 -17.53
C LEU A 311 -12.49 -25.71 -19.05
N GLU A 312 -12.08 -26.66 -19.87
CA GLU A 312 -12.07 -26.61 -21.34
C GLU A 312 -13.43 -26.27 -21.99
N HIS A 313 -14.56 -26.37 -21.28
CA HIS A 313 -15.87 -25.98 -21.79
C HIS A 313 -16.09 -24.46 -21.84
N MET A 314 -15.25 -23.68 -21.12
CA MET A 314 -15.35 -22.21 -21.06
C MET A 314 -14.55 -21.56 -22.19
N THR A 315 -14.82 -21.99 -23.45
CA THR A 315 -14.03 -21.57 -24.64
C THR A 315 -14.09 -20.08 -24.93
N SER A 316 -15.06 -19.36 -24.39
CA SER A 316 -15.22 -17.92 -24.60
C SER A 316 -14.32 -17.10 -23.65
N LEU A 317 -13.73 -17.74 -22.62
CA LEU A 317 -13.01 -17.07 -21.55
C LEU A 317 -11.75 -16.36 -22.09
N ARG A 318 -11.63 -15.07 -21.76
CA ARG A 318 -10.52 -14.19 -22.11
C ARG A 318 -9.69 -13.81 -20.90
N TYR A 319 -10.35 -13.61 -19.75
CA TYR A 319 -9.72 -13.25 -18.50
C TYR A 319 -10.26 -14.10 -17.36
N LEU A 320 -9.35 -14.69 -16.58
CA LEU A 320 -9.65 -15.48 -15.40
C LEU A 320 -8.78 -14.99 -14.25
N TYR A 321 -9.40 -14.28 -13.30
CA TYR A 321 -8.73 -13.73 -12.12
C TYR A 321 -9.31 -14.37 -10.86
N LEU A 322 -8.48 -15.17 -10.18
CA LEU A 322 -8.80 -15.92 -8.97
C LEU A 322 -7.77 -15.69 -7.87
N TYR A 323 -6.93 -14.65 -8.01
CA TYR A 323 -5.85 -14.39 -7.07
C TYR A 323 -6.39 -14.10 -5.66
N ASN A 324 -5.52 -14.33 -4.66
CA ASN A 324 -5.83 -14.10 -3.26
C ASN A 324 -7.12 -14.78 -2.80
N ASN A 325 -7.09 -16.12 -2.87
CA ASN A 325 -8.13 -17.03 -2.39
C ASN A 325 -7.48 -18.20 -1.61
N SER A 326 -8.29 -19.18 -1.23
CA SER A 326 -7.81 -20.42 -0.56
C SER A 326 -7.90 -21.64 -1.50
N LEU A 327 -7.65 -21.44 -2.80
CA LEU A 327 -7.71 -22.50 -3.80
C LEU A 327 -6.57 -23.49 -3.61
N ASN A 328 -6.83 -24.77 -3.86
CA ASN A 328 -5.86 -25.83 -3.66
C ASN A 328 -5.85 -26.82 -4.85
N GLY A 329 -5.04 -27.88 -4.72
CA GLY A 329 -4.94 -28.92 -5.76
C GLY A 329 -4.15 -28.48 -6.98
N HIS A 330 -4.29 -29.22 -8.07
CA HIS A 330 -3.50 -29.03 -9.29
C HIS A 330 -4.23 -28.12 -10.29
N ILE A 331 -3.47 -27.35 -11.07
CA ILE A 331 -3.99 -26.68 -12.26
C ILE A 331 -4.26 -27.75 -13.32
N PRO A 332 -5.49 -27.89 -13.82
CA PRO A 332 -5.80 -28.91 -14.81
C PRO A 332 -5.23 -28.54 -16.19
N SER A 333 -4.62 -29.51 -16.90
CA SER A 333 -4.10 -29.29 -18.27
C SER A 333 -5.16 -28.86 -19.29
N GLY A 334 -6.44 -29.05 -18.96
CA GLY A 334 -7.59 -28.53 -19.73
C GLY A 334 -7.57 -27.01 -19.94
N ILE A 335 -6.87 -26.26 -19.07
CA ILE A 335 -6.69 -24.79 -19.22
C ILE A 335 -6.01 -24.46 -20.55
N GLY A 336 -5.09 -25.32 -21.03
CA GLY A 336 -4.39 -25.16 -22.30
C GLY A 336 -5.28 -25.20 -23.54
N LYS A 337 -6.57 -25.54 -23.40
CA LYS A 337 -7.57 -25.53 -24.49
C LYS A 337 -8.38 -24.22 -24.55
N LEU A 338 -8.16 -23.28 -23.65
CA LEU A 338 -8.86 -21.99 -23.62
C LEU A 338 -8.24 -21.01 -24.63
N THR A 339 -8.41 -21.26 -25.91
CA THR A 339 -7.72 -20.55 -27.02
C THR A 339 -7.97 -19.04 -27.07
N ASN A 340 -8.97 -18.52 -26.36
CA ASN A 340 -9.25 -17.09 -26.28
C ASN A 340 -8.63 -16.41 -25.06
N LEU A 341 -8.00 -17.19 -24.16
CA LEU A 341 -7.45 -16.67 -22.90
C LEU A 341 -6.32 -15.67 -23.18
N ARG A 342 -6.44 -14.49 -22.57
CA ARG A 342 -5.47 -13.40 -22.61
C ARG A 342 -4.80 -13.16 -21.25
N GLY A 343 -5.59 -13.23 -20.18
CA GLY A 343 -5.12 -13.04 -18.81
C GLY A 343 -5.48 -14.22 -17.92
N LEU A 344 -4.48 -14.72 -17.19
CA LEU A 344 -4.63 -15.74 -16.17
C LEU A 344 -3.94 -15.29 -14.91
N ASP A 345 -4.71 -15.07 -13.83
CA ASP A 345 -4.18 -14.78 -12.52
C ASP A 345 -4.71 -15.77 -11.48
N LEU A 346 -3.81 -16.62 -10.99
CA LEU A 346 -4.03 -17.60 -9.94
C LEU A 346 -3.13 -17.35 -8.72
N SER A 347 -2.49 -16.19 -8.66
CA SER A 347 -1.52 -15.85 -7.61
C SER A 347 -2.14 -15.85 -6.20
N PHE A 348 -1.31 -15.90 -5.17
CA PHE A 348 -1.73 -15.90 -3.76
C PHE A 348 -2.80 -16.95 -3.46
N ASN A 349 -2.49 -18.23 -3.75
CA ASN A 349 -3.34 -19.38 -3.46
C ASN A 349 -2.51 -20.53 -2.87
N ASN A 350 -3.13 -21.68 -2.62
CA ASN A 350 -2.47 -22.90 -2.13
C ASN A 350 -2.36 -23.96 -3.23
N LEU A 351 -2.17 -23.55 -4.47
CA LEU A 351 -2.06 -24.45 -5.62
C LEU A 351 -0.74 -25.25 -5.55
N LEU A 352 -0.78 -26.45 -6.07
CA LEU A 352 0.36 -27.38 -6.01
C LEU A 352 0.51 -28.20 -7.29
N GLY A 353 1.64 -28.89 -7.40
CA GLY A 353 1.90 -29.82 -8.51
C GLY A 353 2.73 -29.20 -9.63
N ILE A 354 2.70 -29.86 -10.79
CA ILE A 354 3.58 -29.53 -11.91
C ILE A 354 2.80 -28.88 -13.04
N ILE A 355 3.26 -27.73 -13.48
CA ILE A 355 2.86 -27.09 -14.73
C ILE A 355 3.85 -27.48 -15.82
N SER A 356 3.34 -27.92 -16.97
CA SER A 356 4.11 -28.30 -18.16
C SER A 356 3.58 -27.61 -19.41
N GLU A 357 4.23 -27.84 -20.56
CA GLU A 357 3.84 -27.31 -21.87
C GLU A 357 2.36 -27.58 -22.22
N ASN A 358 1.82 -28.70 -21.72
CA ASN A 358 0.43 -29.09 -21.98
C ASN A 358 -0.58 -28.08 -21.43
N HIS A 359 -0.25 -27.37 -20.35
CA HIS A 359 -1.10 -26.32 -19.77
C HIS A 359 -1.14 -25.06 -20.63
N PHE A 360 -0.28 -24.97 -21.63
CA PHE A 360 -0.11 -23.79 -22.48
C PHE A 360 -0.33 -24.08 -23.98
N ALA A 361 -0.57 -25.33 -24.34
CA ALA A 361 -0.43 -25.85 -25.72
C ALA A 361 -1.21 -25.08 -26.80
N SER A 362 -2.36 -24.47 -26.47
CA SER A 362 -3.18 -23.71 -27.44
C SER A 362 -3.47 -22.27 -27.02
N LEU A 363 -2.78 -21.76 -26.02
CA LEU A 363 -2.99 -20.41 -25.50
C LEU A 363 -2.30 -19.34 -26.34
N THR A 364 -2.60 -19.27 -27.62
CA THR A 364 -1.89 -18.37 -28.58
C THR A 364 -2.11 -16.87 -28.34
N ARG A 365 -3.05 -16.50 -27.47
CA ARG A 365 -3.44 -15.12 -27.19
C ARG A 365 -3.06 -14.67 -25.77
N LEU A 366 -2.36 -15.53 -25.00
CA LEU A 366 -2.00 -15.22 -23.63
C LEU A 366 -1.00 -14.06 -23.60
N GLU A 367 -1.35 -13.01 -22.87
CA GLU A 367 -0.58 -11.78 -22.68
C GLU A 367 -0.16 -11.60 -21.22
N GLU A 368 -0.95 -12.15 -20.26
CA GLU A 368 -0.78 -11.97 -18.83
C GLU A 368 -0.75 -13.33 -18.12
N LEU A 369 0.29 -13.60 -17.34
CA LEU A 369 0.44 -14.84 -16.57
C LEU A 369 0.94 -14.53 -15.15
N TYR A 370 0.06 -14.68 -14.17
CA TYR A 370 0.35 -14.47 -12.75
C TYR A 370 0.06 -15.75 -11.98
N LEU A 371 1.09 -16.36 -11.44
CA LEU A 371 1.02 -17.60 -10.65
C LEU A 371 1.69 -17.43 -9.29
N SER A 372 2.15 -16.24 -8.96
CA SER A 372 2.97 -15.96 -7.80
C SER A 372 2.35 -16.40 -6.47
N ASN A 373 3.20 -16.60 -5.47
CA ASN A 373 2.79 -17.01 -4.12
C ASN A 373 1.94 -18.29 -4.07
N ASN A 374 2.32 -19.27 -4.92
CA ASN A 374 1.90 -20.66 -4.85
C ASN A 374 3.14 -21.54 -4.59
N ASN A 375 3.64 -21.57 -3.37
CA ASN A 375 4.94 -22.10 -2.97
C ASN A 375 5.16 -23.60 -3.33
N ASN A 376 4.08 -24.36 -3.50
CA ASN A 376 4.12 -25.78 -3.87
C ASN A 376 3.88 -26.02 -5.37
N LEU A 377 3.83 -24.96 -6.16
CA LEU A 377 3.65 -25.03 -7.61
C LEU A 377 5.03 -25.05 -8.29
N THR A 378 5.25 -26.03 -9.13
CA THR A 378 6.52 -26.22 -9.86
C THR A 378 6.27 -26.12 -11.36
N MET A 379 7.07 -25.34 -12.07
CA MET A 379 7.00 -25.28 -13.54
C MET A 379 8.14 -26.08 -14.14
N VAL A 380 7.79 -27.12 -14.90
CA VAL A 380 8.76 -28.00 -15.60
C VAL A 380 8.37 -28.05 -17.07
N VAL A 381 9.21 -27.47 -17.91
CA VAL A 381 9.04 -27.43 -19.37
C VAL A 381 10.31 -27.88 -20.06
N ASP A 382 10.18 -28.42 -21.30
CA ASP A 382 11.35 -28.79 -22.12
C ASP A 382 12.23 -27.56 -22.34
N PRO A 383 13.54 -27.63 -22.17
CA PRO A 383 14.46 -26.52 -22.44
C PRO A 383 14.38 -25.92 -23.86
N ASN A 384 13.92 -26.70 -24.84
CA ASN A 384 13.71 -26.24 -26.21
C ASN A 384 12.28 -25.81 -26.52
N TRP A 385 11.40 -25.84 -25.51
CA TRP A 385 10.02 -25.42 -25.71
C TRP A 385 9.92 -23.94 -26.10
N ILE A 386 9.15 -23.67 -27.12
CA ILE A 386 8.81 -22.32 -27.59
C ILE A 386 7.33 -22.10 -27.30
N PRO A 387 6.96 -21.21 -26.37
CA PRO A 387 5.57 -20.88 -26.10
C PRO A 387 4.83 -20.39 -27.36
N PRO A 388 3.56 -20.78 -27.55
CA PRO A 388 2.75 -20.32 -28.68
C PRO A 388 2.25 -18.86 -28.54
N PHE A 389 2.61 -18.18 -27.47
CA PHE A 389 2.16 -16.83 -27.10
C PHE A 389 3.34 -15.85 -26.92
N LYS A 390 2.99 -14.59 -26.74
CA LYS A 390 3.89 -13.49 -26.33
C LYS A 390 3.33 -12.81 -25.09
N LEU A 391 3.98 -13.01 -23.95
CA LEU A 391 3.58 -12.39 -22.71
C LEU A 391 4.06 -10.95 -22.66
N LYS A 392 3.24 -10.11 -22.02
CA LYS A 392 3.56 -8.74 -21.62
C LYS A 392 3.83 -8.66 -20.13
N TYR A 393 3.02 -9.36 -19.35
CA TYR A 393 3.05 -9.33 -17.90
C TYR A 393 3.25 -10.74 -17.35
N VAL A 394 4.30 -10.93 -16.58
CA VAL A 394 4.69 -12.24 -16.02
C VAL A 394 5.06 -12.07 -14.56
N ASP A 395 4.31 -12.71 -13.67
CA ASP A 395 4.70 -12.87 -12.26
C ASP A 395 4.63 -14.34 -11.84
N LEU A 396 5.81 -14.90 -11.60
CA LEU A 396 6.01 -16.28 -11.15
C LEU A 396 6.71 -16.33 -9.79
N SER A 397 6.73 -15.20 -9.08
CA SER A 397 7.42 -15.09 -7.78
C SER A 397 6.92 -16.12 -6.78
N SER A 398 7.83 -16.65 -5.99
CA SER A 398 7.55 -17.71 -5.00
C SER A 398 6.91 -18.98 -5.58
N CYS A 399 7.11 -19.25 -6.90
CA CYS A 399 6.89 -20.55 -7.52
C CYS A 399 8.22 -21.24 -7.72
N ASN A 400 8.23 -22.56 -7.80
CA ASN A 400 9.47 -23.31 -8.01
C ASN A 400 9.77 -23.45 -9.51
N LEU A 401 10.70 -22.64 -10.02
CA LEU A 401 11.17 -22.66 -11.42
C LEU A 401 12.56 -23.30 -11.53
N GLY A 402 13.35 -23.22 -10.46
CA GLY A 402 14.75 -23.65 -10.43
C GLY A 402 14.96 -25.16 -10.64
N PRO A 403 16.24 -25.61 -10.70
CA PRO A 403 17.46 -24.81 -10.48
C PRO A 403 17.92 -23.99 -11.71
N HIS A 404 17.47 -24.33 -12.93
CA HIS A 404 17.95 -23.69 -14.15
C HIS A 404 17.13 -22.46 -14.53
N PHE A 405 17.81 -21.51 -15.18
CA PHE A 405 17.13 -20.32 -15.70
C PHE A 405 16.17 -20.71 -16.85
N PRO A 406 14.90 -20.28 -16.83
CA PRO A 406 13.87 -20.71 -17.79
C PRO A 406 14.16 -20.22 -19.22
N THR A 407 14.58 -21.13 -20.09
CA THR A 407 15.01 -20.83 -21.48
C THR A 407 13.88 -20.33 -22.38
N TRP A 408 12.61 -20.67 -22.08
CA TRP A 408 11.46 -20.25 -22.85
C TRP A 408 11.26 -18.72 -22.85
N ILE A 409 11.78 -18.00 -21.84
CA ILE A 409 11.82 -16.52 -21.79
C ILE A 409 12.50 -15.95 -23.03
N ARG A 410 13.48 -16.67 -23.62
CA ARG A 410 14.18 -16.20 -24.83
C ARG A 410 13.24 -15.83 -25.98
N SER A 411 12.10 -16.46 -26.08
CA SER A 411 11.11 -16.17 -27.11
C SER A 411 10.16 -15.01 -26.78
N GLN A 412 10.18 -14.48 -25.55
CA GLN A 412 9.23 -13.49 -25.04
C GLN A 412 9.78 -12.07 -25.19
N THR A 413 9.69 -11.49 -26.39
CA THR A 413 10.28 -10.17 -26.71
C THR A 413 9.39 -8.98 -26.35
N ASP A 414 8.15 -9.22 -25.94
CA ASP A 414 7.12 -8.19 -25.72
C ASP A 414 6.87 -7.94 -24.23
N ILE A 415 7.76 -8.49 -23.36
CA ILE A 415 7.62 -8.37 -21.90
C ILE A 415 7.78 -6.90 -21.49
N ILE A 416 6.80 -6.46 -20.69
CA ILE A 416 6.75 -5.17 -19.99
C ILE A 416 7.14 -5.41 -18.53
N ASP A 417 6.47 -6.34 -17.84
CA ASP A 417 6.78 -6.70 -16.45
C ASP A 417 7.26 -8.15 -16.37
N LEU A 418 8.42 -8.36 -15.75
CA LEU A 418 8.99 -9.68 -15.49
C LEU A 418 9.36 -9.83 -14.02
N ILE A 419 8.59 -10.65 -13.31
CA ILE A 419 8.78 -10.91 -11.88
C ILE A 419 9.02 -12.40 -11.68
N MET A 420 10.22 -12.75 -11.23
CA MET A 420 10.65 -14.12 -10.93
C MET A 420 11.42 -14.16 -9.60
N SER A 421 11.00 -13.39 -8.62
CA SER A 421 11.64 -13.36 -7.30
C SER A 421 11.34 -14.65 -6.52
N ASN A 422 12.32 -15.10 -5.72
CA ASN A 422 12.19 -16.28 -4.85
C ASN A 422 11.72 -17.54 -5.60
N THR A 423 12.30 -17.83 -6.78
CA THR A 423 11.88 -18.96 -7.63
C THR A 423 12.83 -20.16 -7.59
N GLY A 424 13.84 -20.12 -6.71
CA GLY A 424 14.81 -21.21 -6.54
C GLY A 424 15.77 -21.37 -7.71
N ILE A 425 15.98 -20.36 -8.54
CA ILE A 425 16.95 -20.38 -9.63
C ILE A 425 18.37 -20.31 -9.07
N VAL A 426 19.19 -21.31 -9.44
CA VAL A 426 20.62 -21.42 -9.08
C VAL A 426 21.40 -21.59 -10.38
N ASP A 427 21.55 -20.54 -11.13
CA ASP A 427 22.15 -20.61 -12.47
C ASP A 427 22.85 -19.32 -12.85
N ARG A 428 23.60 -19.37 -13.95
CA ARG A 428 24.14 -18.17 -14.58
C ARG A 428 23.11 -17.54 -15.51
N LEU A 429 22.85 -16.23 -15.32
CA LEU A 429 21.98 -15.49 -16.23
C LEU A 429 22.48 -15.62 -17.69
N PRO A 430 21.67 -16.10 -18.64
CA PRO A 430 22.09 -16.33 -20.02
C PRO A 430 22.54 -15.07 -20.77
N ASP A 431 23.43 -15.21 -21.76
CA ASP A 431 23.98 -14.08 -22.52
C ASP A 431 22.90 -13.32 -23.34
N TRP A 432 21.88 -14.02 -23.78
CA TRP A 432 20.77 -13.43 -24.55
C TRP A 432 19.76 -12.63 -23.71
N PHE A 433 19.77 -12.78 -22.37
CA PHE A 433 18.70 -12.26 -21.49
C PHE A 433 18.49 -10.76 -21.67
N TRP A 434 19.54 -9.95 -21.51
CA TRP A 434 19.43 -8.49 -21.58
C TRP A 434 18.92 -7.98 -22.94
N ASN A 435 19.18 -8.71 -24.02
CA ASN A 435 18.69 -8.34 -25.34
C ASN A 435 17.19 -8.62 -25.50
N VAL A 436 16.68 -9.65 -24.83
CA VAL A 436 15.27 -10.05 -24.93
C VAL A 436 14.39 -9.09 -24.15
N ILE A 437 14.83 -8.64 -22.98
CA ILE A 437 14.04 -7.77 -22.09
C ILE A 437 14.24 -6.27 -22.37
N SER A 438 14.65 -5.88 -23.56
CA SER A 438 14.93 -4.46 -23.88
C SER A 438 13.74 -3.53 -23.74
N SER A 439 12.52 -4.07 -23.77
CA SER A 439 11.25 -3.32 -23.61
C SER A 439 10.70 -3.35 -22.17
N VAL A 440 11.43 -3.97 -21.23
CA VAL A 440 10.94 -4.12 -19.86
C VAL A 440 10.82 -2.76 -19.17
N GLU A 441 9.74 -2.60 -18.44
CA GLU A 441 9.45 -1.46 -17.56
C GLU A 441 9.69 -1.81 -16.10
N TYR A 442 9.29 -3.01 -15.69
CA TYR A 442 9.48 -3.55 -14.34
C TYR A 442 10.21 -4.90 -14.39
N LEU A 443 11.36 -5.00 -13.70
CA LEU A 443 12.18 -6.23 -13.61
C LEU A 443 12.45 -6.59 -12.16
N ASP A 444 11.99 -7.77 -11.72
CA ASP A 444 12.34 -8.35 -10.42
C ASP A 444 12.84 -9.79 -10.56
N LEU A 445 14.13 -10.00 -10.28
CA LEU A 445 14.78 -11.33 -10.17
C LEU A 445 15.31 -11.58 -8.76
N SER A 446 14.84 -10.85 -7.77
CA SER A 446 15.36 -10.88 -6.40
C SER A 446 15.23 -12.25 -5.72
N LEU A 447 15.91 -12.42 -4.59
CA LEU A 447 15.80 -13.62 -3.73
C LEU A 447 16.05 -14.94 -4.47
N ASN A 448 17.05 -14.96 -5.37
CA ASN A 448 17.50 -16.16 -6.07
C ASN A 448 19.01 -16.39 -5.84
N GLN A 449 19.59 -17.32 -6.56
CA GLN A 449 21.05 -17.52 -6.58
C GLN A 449 21.61 -17.31 -8.00
N ILE A 450 21.07 -16.32 -8.68
CA ILE A 450 21.47 -15.97 -10.05
C ILE A 450 22.84 -15.30 -10.02
N SER A 451 23.76 -15.79 -10.84
CA SER A 451 25.11 -15.26 -10.93
C SER A 451 25.41 -14.67 -12.31
N ARG A 452 26.01 -13.50 -12.36
CA ARG A 452 26.56 -12.88 -13.56
C ARG A 452 27.32 -11.60 -13.26
N VAL A 453 28.26 -11.24 -14.13
CA VAL A 453 28.78 -9.86 -14.20
C VAL A 453 27.69 -8.96 -14.75
N LEU A 454 27.34 -7.91 -14.01
CA LEU A 454 26.43 -6.89 -14.53
C LEU A 454 27.04 -6.18 -15.74
N PRO A 455 26.25 -5.82 -16.76
CA PRO A 455 26.75 -5.02 -17.87
C PRO A 455 27.24 -3.65 -17.38
N SER A 456 28.22 -3.06 -18.05
CA SER A 456 28.75 -1.75 -17.67
C SER A 456 27.74 -0.61 -17.80
N THR A 457 26.67 -0.82 -18.57
CA THR A 457 25.54 0.12 -18.74
C THR A 457 24.23 -0.64 -18.86
N LEU A 458 23.16 -0.09 -18.30
CA LEU A 458 21.76 -0.54 -18.45
C LEU A 458 20.94 0.45 -19.31
N GLU A 459 21.58 1.47 -19.92
CA GLU A 459 20.89 2.51 -20.73
C GLU A 459 20.05 1.94 -21.88
N PHE A 460 20.30 0.69 -22.29
CA PHE A 460 19.51 0.02 -23.31
C PHE A 460 18.12 -0.40 -22.83
N LEU A 461 17.87 -0.45 -21.50
CA LEU A 461 16.55 -0.66 -20.90
C LEU A 461 15.83 0.68 -20.73
N SER A 462 15.68 1.42 -21.81
CA SER A 462 15.24 2.83 -21.76
C SER A 462 13.81 3.05 -21.23
N ALA A 463 12.98 2.00 -21.22
CA ALA A 463 11.62 2.03 -20.68
C ALA A 463 11.56 1.70 -19.18
N ALA A 464 12.60 1.06 -18.63
CA ALA A 464 12.56 0.56 -17.26
C ALA A 464 12.49 1.72 -16.25
N TYR A 465 11.51 1.61 -15.34
CA TYR A 465 11.39 2.49 -14.19
C TYR A 465 11.80 1.81 -12.89
N GLU A 466 11.77 0.48 -12.82
CA GLU A 466 12.16 -0.30 -11.65
C GLU A 466 12.98 -1.54 -12.01
N ILE A 467 14.11 -1.73 -11.32
CA ILE A 467 14.97 -2.89 -11.43
C ILE A 467 15.33 -3.37 -10.03
N ASN A 468 14.88 -4.57 -9.71
CA ASN A 468 15.17 -5.26 -8.46
C ASN A 468 15.94 -6.57 -8.73
N LEU A 469 17.22 -6.61 -8.31
CA LEU A 469 18.10 -7.78 -8.43
C LEU A 469 18.66 -8.20 -7.06
N ASN A 470 18.04 -7.75 -5.97
CA ASN A 470 18.56 -7.98 -4.63
C ASN A 470 18.70 -9.48 -4.30
N SER A 471 19.52 -9.77 -3.30
CA SER A 471 19.66 -11.12 -2.76
C SER A 471 19.96 -12.19 -3.84
N ASN A 472 21.05 -11.94 -4.58
CA ASN A 472 21.58 -12.80 -5.64
C ASN A 472 23.11 -12.89 -5.57
N GLN A 473 23.75 -13.38 -6.63
CA GLN A 473 25.20 -13.51 -6.76
C GLN A 473 25.74 -12.64 -7.91
N PHE A 474 25.09 -11.54 -8.22
CA PHE A 474 25.58 -10.59 -9.23
C PHE A 474 26.90 -9.96 -8.77
N HIS A 475 27.81 -9.74 -9.71
CA HIS A 475 29.13 -9.17 -9.45
C HIS A 475 29.55 -8.21 -10.56
N GLY A 476 30.69 -7.56 -10.39
CA GLY A 476 31.15 -6.47 -11.26
C GLY A 476 30.94 -5.10 -10.60
N GLY A 477 30.97 -4.03 -11.37
CA GLY A 477 30.73 -2.68 -10.87
C GLY A 477 29.28 -2.25 -10.97
N VAL A 478 28.94 -1.15 -10.31
CA VAL A 478 27.63 -0.49 -10.46
C VAL A 478 27.49 0.01 -11.90
N PRO A 479 26.43 -0.38 -12.64
CA PRO A 479 26.26 -0.01 -14.03
C PRO A 479 25.88 1.47 -14.20
N LYS A 480 26.11 2.00 -15.40
CA LYS A 480 25.51 3.27 -15.81
C LYS A 480 24.01 3.06 -16.05
N LEU A 481 23.18 3.90 -15.45
CA LEU A 481 21.72 3.76 -15.43
C LEU A 481 21.08 4.62 -16.55
N MET A 482 19.83 4.31 -16.89
CA MET A 482 18.99 5.14 -17.75
C MET A 482 18.33 6.27 -16.93
N MET A 483 17.86 7.31 -17.64
CA MET A 483 17.21 8.47 -17.01
C MET A 483 15.74 8.22 -16.61
N SER A 484 15.13 7.13 -17.04
CA SER A 484 13.77 6.73 -16.68
C SER A 484 13.69 6.01 -15.34
N LEU A 485 14.81 5.49 -14.82
CA LEU A 485 14.84 4.64 -13.66
C LEU A 485 14.47 5.42 -12.39
N GLN A 486 13.49 4.90 -11.66
CA GLN A 486 13.02 5.43 -10.39
C GLN A 486 13.48 4.56 -9.21
N VAL A 487 13.51 3.25 -9.38
CA VAL A 487 13.87 2.29 -8.33
C VAL A 487 14.99 1.38 -8.81
N LEU A 488 16.09 1.34 -8.04
CA LEU A 488 17.18 0.40 -8.21
C LEU A 488 17.51 -0.28 -6.90
N ASP A 489 17.31 -1.59 -6.85
CA ASP A 489 17.76 -2.43 -5.75
C ASP A 489 18.75 -3.49 -6.24
N LEU A 490 20.02 -3.35 -5.83
CA LEU A 490 21.11 -4.30 -6.07
C LEU A 490 21.67 -4.83 -4.74
N SER A 491 20.93 -4.69 -3.65
CA SER A 491 21.38 -5.07 -2.32
C SER A 491 21.67 -6.58 -2.20
N ASN A 492 22.45 -6.94 -1.22
CA ASN A 492 22.79 -8.32 -0.91
C ASN A 492 23.30 -9.12 -2.15
N ASN A 493 24.38 -8.59 -2.75
CA ASN A 493 25.06 -9.17 -3.90
C ASN A 493 26.59 -9.18 -3.71
N SER A 494 27.35 -9.40 -4.74
CA SER A 494 28.81 -9.36 -4.73
C SER A 494 29.39 -8.24 -5.61
N ILE A 495 28.71 -7.10 -5.64
CA ILE A 495 29.09 -5.94 -6.48
C ILE A 495 30.30 -5.24 -5.86
N THR A 496 31.27 -4.88 -6.72
CA THR A 496 32.58 -4.38 -6.30
C THR A 496 32.90 -3.02 -6.97
N GLY A 497 33.99 -2.40 -6.55
CA GLY A 497 34.48 -1.15 -7.12
C GLY A 497 33.82 0.07 -6.51
N THR A 498 33.90 1.20 -7.18
CA THR A 498 33.40 2.50 -6.71
C THR A 498 32.04 2.81 -7.29
N VAL A 499 31.23 3.59 -6.57
CA VAL A 499 30.01 4.17 -7.14
C VAL A 499 30.41 5.19 -8.22
N PRO A 500 29.92 5.04 -9.46
CA PRO A 500 30.43 5.82 -10.60
C PRO A 500 29.95 7.28 -10.56
N LEU A 501 30.77 8.19 -11.08
CA LEU A 501 30.42 9.63 -11.16
C LEU A 501 29.16 9.89 -12.00
N SER A 502 28.83 9.00 -12.95
CA SER A 502 27.59 9.09 -13.75
C SER A 502 26.32 9.08 -12.88
N MET A 503 26.38 8.48 -11.68
CA MET A 503 25.28 8.48 -10.71
C MET A 503 24.79 9.91 -10.39
N CYS A 504 25.67 10.89 -10.37
CA CYS A 504 25.32 12.30 -10.11
C CYS A 504 24.28 12.89 -11.08
N ASN A 505 24.24 12.40 -12.31
CA ASN A 505 23.27 12.87 -13.32
C ASN A 505 21.94 12.09 -13.23
N GLN A 506 21.98 10.90 -12.65
CA GLN A 506 20.87 9.93 -12.64
C GLN A 506 19.96 10.05 -11.42
N VAL A 507 20.47 10.65 -10.34
CA VAL A 507 19.68 10.90 -9.12
C VAL A 507 18.51 11.87 -9.27
N GLN A 508 18.39 12.52 -10.42
CA GLN A 508 17.25 13.41 -10.69
C GLN A 508 15.94 12.64 -10.89
N SER A 509 16.02 11.41 -11.38
CA SER A 509 14.87 10.53 -11.63
C SER A 509 14.72 9.45 -10.55
N LEU A 510 15.84 9.01 -9.93
CA LEU A 510 15.81 8.00 -8.89
C LEU A 510 15.07 8.48 -7.65
N GLU A 511 14.18 7.64 -7.16
CA GLU A 511 13.45 7.78 -5.90
C GLU A 511 14.02 6.85 -4.83
N ILE A 512 14.42 5.64 -5.23
CA ILE A 512 14.96 4.61 -4.35
C ILE A 512 16.26 4.07 -4.93
N LEU A 513 17.29 4.02 -4.08
CA LEU A 513 18.59 3.45 -4.40
C LEU A 513 19.08 2.58 -3.24
N ASP A 514 19.07 1.25 -3.42
CA ASP A 514 19.65 0.31 -2.46
C ASP A 514 20.83 -0.45 -3.07
N LEU A 515 22.02 -0.19 -2.53
CA LEU A 515 23.27 -0.88 -2.85
C LEU A 515 23.89 -1.54 -1.61
N SER A 516 23.10 -1.73 -0.56
CA SER A 516 23.56 -2.30 0.70
C SER A 516 24.04 -3.75 0.56
N HIS A 517 24.77 -4.23 1.56
CA HIS A 517 25.23 -5.62 1.60
C HIS A 517 25.96 -6.05 0.32
N ASN A 518 26.97 -5.25 -0.08
CA ASN A 518 27.82 -5.51 -1.24
C ASN A 518 29.31 -5.39 -0.85
N ARG A 519 30.19 -5.31 -1.84
CA ARG A 519 31.64 -5.13 -1.66
C ARG A 519 32.11 -3.83 -2.31
N LEU A 520 31.27 -2.80 -2.30
CA LEU A 520 31.61 -1.48 -2.81
C LEU A 520 32.67 -0.83 -1.93
N SER A 521 33.57 -0.06 -2.55
CA SER A 521 34.70 0.55 -1.87
C SER A 521 35.00 1.95 -2.40
N GLY A 522 35.89 2.66 -1.70
CA GLY A 522 36.27 4.03 -2.07
C GLY A 522 35.25 5.08 -1.68
N GLN A 523 35.38 6.28 -2.20
CA GLN A 523 34.53 7.41 -1.84
C GLN A 523 33.30 7.52 -2.74
N LEU A 524 32.17 7.91 -2.16
CA LEU A 524 30.99 8.28 -2.93
C LEU A 524 31.29 9.53 -3.78
N PRO A 525 30.71 9.63 -4.99
CA PRO A 525 31.04 10.72 -5.91
C PRO A 525 30.64 12.08 -5.31
N GLN A 526 31.57 13.02 -5.38
CA GLN A 526 31.35 14.42 -5.00
C GLN A 526 30.59 15.11 -6.13
N CYS A 527 29.26 14.99 -6.14
CA CYS A 527 28.42 15.65 -7.14
C CYS A 527 28.43 17.17 -6.91
N LEU A 528 29.38 17.84 -7.52
CA LEU A 528 29.31 19.29 -7.64
C LEU A 528 28.13 19.60 -8.56
N THR A 529 27.12 20.27 -8.01
CA THR A 529 26.02 20.82 -8.81
C THR A 529 26.63 21.76 -9.86
N SER A 530 26.89 21.24 -11.08
CA SER A 530 27.31 22.10 -12.18
C SER A 530 26.10 22.97 -12.50
N ARG A 531 26.24 24.25 -12.16
CA ARG A 531 25.33 25.34 -12.51
C ARG A 531 25.16 25.37 -14.04
N LYS A 532 24.27 24.58 -14.59
CA LYS A 532 23.58 24.95 -15.82
C LYS A 532 22.16 25.32 -15.39
N SER A 533 22.03 26.55 -14.91
CA SER A 533 20.75 27.22 -14.78
C SER A 533 20.12 27.27 -16.17
N PHE A 534 19.08 26.47 -16.40
CA PHE A 534 18.06 26.89 -17.35
C PHE A 534 17.44 28.17 -16.77
N ARG A 535 17.64 29.28 -17.42
CA ARG A 535 16.90 30.51 -17.16
C ARG A 535 15.44 30.24 -17.50
N ALA A 536 14.61 30.00 -16.47
CA ALA A 536 13.20 30.26 -16.57
C ALA A 536 13.03 31.79 -16.53
N ASP A 537 12.23 32.34 -17.42
CA ASP A 537 12.02 33.80 -17.61
C ASP A 537 11.28 34.50 -16.46
N HIS A 538 11.18 33.89 -15.31
CA HIS A 538 10.67 34.49 -14.08
C HIS A 538 11.55 34.08 -12.91
N GLY A 539 12.47 34.94 -12.59
CA GLY A 539 13.26 35.28 -11.40
C GLY A 539 13.44 34.30 -10.22
N ASP A 540 12.93 33.11 -10.19
CA ASP A 540 13.11 32.11 -9.15
C ASP A 540 14.02 30.99 -9.67
N LEU A 541 15.21 30.89 -9.04
CA LEU A 541 16.16 29.81 -9.19
C LEU A 541 15.59 28.55 -8.51
N THR A 542 14.67 27.87 -9.17
CA THR A 542 14.30 26.52 -8.76
C THR A 542 15.46 25.59 -9.08
N LEU A 543 16.24 25.26 -8.05
CA LEU A 543 17.13 24.10 -8.06
C LEU A 543 16.23 22.91 -8.37
N ILE A 544 16.41 22.25 -9.52
CA ILE A 544 15.80 20.94 -9.78
C ILE A 544 16.41 20.02 -8.73
N GLY A 545 15.68 19.78 -7.64
CA GLY A 545 16.08 18.90 -6.55
C GLY A 545 16.08 17.44 -7.02
N SER A 546 16.95 16.63 -6.46
CA SER A 546 16.91 15.18 -6.59
C SER A 546 15.58 14.65 -6.05
N LYS A 547 14.95 13.71 -6.74
CA LYS A 547 13.73 13.01 -6.28
C LYS A 547 14.04 11.93 -5.22
N LEU A 548 15.30 11.65 -4.95
CA LEU A 548 15.75 10.62 -4.03
C LEU A 548 15.09 10.77 -2.65
N SER A 549 14.33 9.76 -2.29
CA SER A 549 13.62 9.66 -1.02
C SER A 549 14.23 8.59 -0.09
N ILE A 550 14.77 7.51 -0.65
CA ILE A 550 15.31 6.38 0.10
C ILE A 550 16.67 6.01 -0.47
N VAL A 551 17.68 5.93 0.42
CA VAL A 551 19.04 5.53 0.06
C VAL A 551 19.61 4.60 1.12
N SER A 552 20.10 3.45 0.69
CA SER A 552 20.90 2.54 1.50
C SER A 552 22.20 2.16 0.82
N PHE A 553 23.31 2.36 1.55
CA PHE A 553 24.64 1.90 1.19
C PHE A 553 25.25 1.06 2.33
N SER A 554 24.43 0.60 3.26
CA SER A 554 24.91 -0.10 4.43
C SER A 554 25.68 -1.38 4.11
N ASN A 555 26.51 -1.80 5.04
CA ASN A 555 27.30 -3.04 4.92
C ASN A 555 28.12 -3.13 3.62
N ASN A 556 29.04 -2.17 3.45
CA ASN A 556 29.99 -2.07 2.33
C ASN A 556 31.40 -1.72 2.89
N SER A 557 32.34 -1.34 2.05
CA SER A 557 33.65 -0.81 2.42
C SER A 557 33.83 0.63 1.88
N LEU A 558 32.75 1.41 1.90
CA LEU A 558 32.77 2.80 1.44
C LEU A 558 33.46 3.68 2.48
N SER A 559 34.17 4.68 1.99
CA SER A 559 35.00 5.55 2.84
C SER A 559 34.85 7.01 2.45
N GLY A 560 35.51 7.90 3.19
CA GLY A 560 35.48 9.32 2.96
C GLY A 560 34.68 10.08 4.00
N GLU A 561 34.59 11.38 3.85
CA GLU A 561 33.72 12.21 4.70
C GLU A 561 32.26 12.02 4.33
N PHE A 562 31.35 12.52 5.19
CA PHE A 562 29.91 12.49 4.92
C PHE A 562 29.62 13.09 3.53
N PRO A 563 28.96 12.35 2.62
CA PRO A 563 28.91 12.70 1.20
C PRO A 563 28.13 13.98 0.92
N LEU A 564 28.76 14.93 0.25
CA LEU A 564 28.14 16.19 -0.15
C LEU A 564 27.02 15.99 -1.20
N PHE A 565 26.99 14.86 -1.86
CA PHE A 565 25.97 14.41 -2.77
C PHE A 565 24.56 14.58 -2.19
N PHE A 566 24.34 14.22 -0.93
CA PHE A 566 23.03 14.32 -0.28
C PHE A 566 22.55 15.74 -0.03
N ARG A 567 23.41 16.75 -0.15
CA ARG A 567 23.04 18.16 0.09
C ARG A 567 21.94 18.67 -0.85
N SER A 568 21.73 18.02 -2.00
CA SER A 568 20.69 18.34 -2.98
C SER A 568 19.41 17.48 -2.86
N CYS A 569 19.41 16.46 -1.98
CA CYS A 569 18.32 15.48 -1.86
C CYS A 569 17.28 15.96 -0.82
N GLN A 570 16.53 17.02 -1.11
CA GLN A 570 15.58 17.63 -0.17
C GLN A 570 14.39 16.76 0.20
N TYR A 571 14.10 15.73 -0.60
CA TYR A 571 13.02 14.76 -0.38
C TYR A 571 13.49 13.50 0.35
N LEU A 572 14.78 13.43 0.73
CA LEU A 572 15.35 12.27 1.37
C LEU A 572 14.71 12.06 2.75
N ASN A 573 14.04 10.93 2.93
CA ASN A 573 13.41 10.55 4.18
C ASN A 573 14.13 9.40 4.90
N PHE A 574 14.82 8.52 4.14
CA PHE A 574 15.56 7.39 4.67
C PHE A 574 17.01 7.41 4.15
N LEU A 575 17.98 7.43 5.07
CA LEU A 575 19.41 7.35 4.75
C LEU A 575 20.11 6.34 5.65
N ASP A 576 20.60 5.26 5.04
CA ASP A 576 21.42 4.27 5.74
C ASP A 576 22.83 4.17 5.14
N LEU A 577 23.83 4.58 5.92
CA LEU A 577 25.25 4.46 5.61
C LEU A 577 25.97 3.55 6.62
N SER A 578 25.23 2.78 7.41
CA SER A 578 25.76 1.94 8.49
C SER A 578 26.75 0.89 7.97
N TYR A 579 27.65 0.45 8.86
CA TYR A 579 28.62 -0.60 8.56
C TYR A 579 29.48 -0.30 7.32
N ASN A 580 30.21 0.83 7.39
CA ASN A 580 31.14 1.30 6.38
C ASN A 580 32.37 1.91 7.03
N ASP A 581 33.25 2.52 6.24
CA ASP A 581 34.49 3.17 6.70
C ASP A 581 34.44 4.70 6.57
N PHE A 582 33.24 5.32 6.69
CA PHE A 582 33.07 6.77 6.64
C PHE A 582 33.69 7.43 7.88
N TYR A 583 34.37 8.57 7.69
CA TYR A 583 35.09 9.29 8.75
C TYR A 583 34.81 10.79 8.71
N GLY A 584 35.43 11.54 9.62
CA GLY A 584 35.28 12.98 9.74
C GLY A 584 34.06 13.37 10.59
N SER A 585 33.67 14.63 10.54
CA SER A 585 32.57 15.14 11.35
C SER A 585 31.23 15.13 10.62
N LEU A 586 30.16 14.97 11.38
CA LEU A 586 28.80 15.11 10.84
C LEU A 586 28.54 16.56 10.43
N PRO A 587 28.11 16.81 9.18
CA PRO A 587 27.98 18.19 8.71
C PRO A 587 26.72 18.89 9.24
N ILE A 588 26.89 20.15 9.62
CA ILE A 588 25.81 20.99 10.16
C ILE A 588 24.66 21.25 9.18
N TRP A 589 24.91 21.04 7.87
CA TRP A 589 23.89 21.28 6.86
C TRP A 589 22.80 20.18 6.81
N ILE A 590 22.98 19.01 7.42
CA ILE A 590 21.98 17.90 7.43
C ILE A 590 20.62 18.44 7.89
N GLY A 591 20.55 19.05 9.08
CA GLY A 591 19.30 19.58 9.63
C GLY A 591 18.66 20.75 8.86
N LYS A 592 19.36 21.30 7.87
CA LYS A 592 18.82 22.39 7.03
C LYS A 592 18.46 21.96 5.62
N ARG A 593 19.17 20.97 5.09
CA ARG A 593 19.08 20.56 3.67
C ARG A 593 18.28 19.28 3.45
N LEU A 594 18.07 18.50 4.51
CA LEU A 594 17.32 17.25 4.47
C LEU A 594 16.07 17.34 5.38
N PRO A 595 15.17 18.30 5.15
CA PRO A 595 14.08 18.59 6.08
C PRO A 595 13.07 17.43 6.22
N GLN A 596 13.02 16.52 5.26
CA GLN A 596 12.10 15.37 5.26
C GLN A 596 12.69 14.12 5.92
N LEU A 597 13.94 14.19 6.44
CA LEU A 597 14.65 13.01 6.92
C LEU A 597 13.96 12.45 8.18
N ALA A 598 13.48 11.22 8.07
CA ALA A 598 12.82 10.48 9.13
C ALA A 598 13.73 9.40 9.76
N PHE A 599 14.67 8.86 8.98
CA PHE A 599 15.58 7.81 9.37
C PHE A 599 17.01 8.17 9.00
N LEU A 600 17.89 8.26 9.99
CA LEU A 600 19.32 8.51 9.80
C LEU A 600 20.13 7.44 10.52
N LEU A 601 20.69 6.50 9.74
CA LEU A 601 21.42 5.36 10.23
C LEU A 601 22.88 5.46 9.81
N LEU A 602 23.77 5.68 10.78
CA LEU A 602 25.22 5.87 10.59
C LEU A 602 26.04 4.93 11.47
N ARG A 603 25.40 3.90 12.06
CA ARG A 603 26.03 2.92 12.94
C ARG A 603 27.29 2.31 12.33
N SER A 604 28.27 1.98 13.18
CA SER A 604 29.48 1.24 12.80
C SER A 604 30.22 1.91 11.63
N ASN A 605 30.69 3.12 11.89
CA ASN A 605 31.56 3.93 11.04
C ASN A 605 32.69 4.56 11.87
N MET A 606 33.46 5.45 11.28
CA MET A 606 34.54 6.19 11.94
C MET A 606 34.24 7.69 12.08
N PHE A 607 32.96 8.07 12.16
CA PHE A 607 32.58 9.47 12.38
C PHE A 607 33.09 9.97 13.72
N SER A 608 33.56 11.21 13.76
CA SER A 608 34.19 11.83 14.93
C SER A 608 33.71 13.27 15.15
N GLY A 609 34.16 13.88 16.24
CA GLY A 609 33.74 15.25 16.59
C GLY A 609 32.38 15.29 17.28
N TYR A 610 31.74 16.44 17.28
CA TYR A 610 30.50 16.68 18.03
C TYR A 610 29.26 16.30 17.21
N ILE A 611 28.20 15.85 17.89
CA ILE A 611 26.88 15.69 17.27
C ILE A 611 26.33 17.11 16.98
N PRO A 612 26.02 17.44 15.71
CA PRO A 612 25.57 18.79 15.38
C PRO A 612 24.17 19.07 15.95
N ILE A 613 24.05 20.19 16.71
CA ILE A 613 22.77 20.63 17.28
C ILE A 613 21.69 20.90 16.19
N GLN A 614 22.11 21.10 14.95
CA GLN A 614 21.22 21.32 13.81
C GLN A 614 20.38 20.10 13.46
N LEU A 615 20.76 18.90 13.91
CA LEU A 615 19.91 17.70 13.75
C LEU A 615 18.55 17.87 14.44
N ALA A 616 18.49 18.66 15.53
CA ALA A 616 17.22 18.99 16.19
C ALA A 616 16.20 19.75 15.32
N LYS A 617 16.58 20.17 14.10
CA LYS A 617 15.68 20.81 13.11
C LYS A 617 15.00 19.80 12.18
N LEU A 618 15.26 18.52 12.38
CA LEU A 618 14.64 17.44 11.61
C LEU A 618 13.31 17.07 12.27
N ASP A 619 12.24 17.79 11.93
CA ASP A 619 10.92 17.65 12.55
C ASP A 619 10.32 16.25 12.37
N TYR A 620 10.72 15.53 11.33
CA TYR A 620 10.23 14.18 10.99
C TYR A 620 11.12 13.04 11.48
N LEU A 621 12.21 13.32 12.20
CA LEU A 621 13.18 12.30 12.59
C LEU A 621 12.61 11.34 13.64
N HIS A 622 12.35 10.12 13.25
CA HIS A 622 11.86 9.02 14.10
C HIS A 622 12.99 8.11 14.59
N VAL A 623 14.02 7.89 13.76
CA VAL A 623 15.13 7.01 14.10
C VAL A 623 16.45 7.72 13.85
N LEU A 624 17.25 7.82 14.91
CA LEU A 624 18.62 8.30 14.86
C LEU A 624 19.54 7.22 15.44
N ASP A 625 20.35 6.60 14.59
CA ASP A 625 21.35 5.61 14.99
C ASP A 625 22.77 6.10 14.63
N LEU A 626 23.49 6.54 15.64
CA LEU A 626 24.89 6.99 15.53
C LEU A 626 25.86 6.05 16.29
N ALA A 627 25.40 4.87 16.67
CA ALA A 627 26.13 3.95 17.48
C ALA A 627 27.44 3.45 16.83
N HIS A 628 28.37 2.99 17.66
CA HIS A 628 29.66 2.45 17.20
C HIS A 628 30.41 3.40 16.27
N ASN A 629 30.67 4.62 16.74
CA ASN A 629 31.47 5.63 16.08
C ASN A 629 32.52 6.22 17.05
N ASN A 630 33.18 7.29 16.65
CA ASN A 630 34.14 8.01 17.50
C ASN A 630 33.64 9.42 17.85
N LEU A 631 32.32 9.58 17.99
CA LEU A 631 31.70 10.87 18.32
C LEU A 631 32.02 11.25 19.77
N SER A 632 32.22 12.55 20.01
CA SER A 632 32.66 13.09 21.27
C SER A 632 31.86 14.32 21.68
N GLY A 633 32.16 14.86 22.89
CA GLY A 633 31.44 16.01 23.44
C GLY A 633 30.19 15.60 24.19
N THR A 634 29.28 16.53 24.41
CA THR A 634 28.09 16.34 25.24
C THR A 634 26.84 16.15 24.38
N ILE A 635 25.85 15.46 24.91
CA ILE A 635 24.50 15.45 24.37
C ILE A 635 23.87 16.81 24.67
N ALA A 636 23.74 17.66 23.66
CA ALA A 636 23.20 19.00 23.85
C ALA A 636 21.69 18.95 24.19
N PRO A 637 21.20 19.75 25.13
CA PRO A 637 19.78 19.82 25.50
C PRO A 637 18.85 20.03 24.29
N SER A 638 19.27 20.90 23.36
CA SER A 638 18.50 21.15 22.12
C SER A 638 18.48 20.00 21.14
N LEU A 639 19.40 19.03 21.26
CA LEU A 639 19.45 17.87 20.37
C LEU A 639 18.28 16.94 20.62
N VAL A 640 17.68 16.93 21.80
CA VAL A 640 16.57 16.03 22.15
C VAL A 640 15.18 16.65 21.92
N ASN A 641 15.08 17.72 21.12
CA ASN A 641 13.82 18.36 20.74
C ASN A 641 13.28 17.85 19.39
N PHE A 642 13.37 16.55 19.16
CA PHE A 642 12.81 15.95 17.92
C PHE A 642 11.28 15.94 17.96
N THR A 643 10.64 16.74 17.11
CA THR A 643 9.17 16.91 17.09
C THR A 643 8.44 15.56 16.91
N ALA A 644 8.92 14.70 16.01
CA ALA A 644 8.35 13.38 15.76
C ALA A 644 8.43 12.42 16.95
N MET A 645 9.37 12.64 17.88
CA MET A 645 9.55 11.82 19.08
C MET A 645 8.81 12.39 20.31
N THR A 646 8.15 13.55 20.21
CA THR A 646 7.47 14.21 21.33
C THR A 646 5.97 14.02 21.33
N THR A 647 5.34 13.90 20.17
CA THR A 647 3.87 13.84 20.03
C THR A 647 3.45 12.73 19.09
N VAL A 648 2.36 12.04 19.44
CA VAL A 648 1.68 11.11 18.54
C VAL A 648 0.92 11.96 17.50
N SER A 649 1.61 12.45 16.51
CA SER A 649 0.97 13.14 15.40
C SER A 649 0.76 12.13 14.25
N SER A 650 -0.44 12.09 13.72
CA SER A 650 -0.76 11.38 12.48
C SER A 650 -0.16 12.15 11.28
N TYR A 651 1.16 12.36 11.29
CA TYR A 651 1.86 12.85 10.11
C TYR A 651 1.91 11.73 9.10
N GLY A 652 1.55 12.06 7.87
CA GLY A 652 1.23 11.21 6.77
C GLY A 652 2.05 9.92 6.70
N SER A 653 1.38 8.84 6.38
CA SER A 653 2.00 7.55 6.10
C SER A 653 3.12 7.74 5.08
N TYR A 654 4.37 7.69 5.54
CA TYR A 654 5.51 7.61 4.62
C TYR A 654 5.40 6.27 3.91
N TYR A 655 5.22 6.31 2.61
CA TYR A 655 5.31 5.10 1.82
C TYR A 655 6.79 4.71 1.76
N VAL A 656 7.14 3.65 2.47
CA VAL A 656 8.42 2.96 2.31
C VAL A 656 8.08 1.61 1.70
N PRO A 657 8.64 1.25 0.55
CA PRO A 657 8.33 -0.01 -0.12
C PRO A 657 8.63 -1.24 0.76
N ASP A 658 7.85 -2.30 0.60
CA ASP A 658 7.91 -3.51 1.43
C ASP A 658 9.25 -4.27 1.37
N PHE A 659 10.08 -3.98 0.38
CA PHE A 659 11.38 -4.65 0.19
C PHE A 659 12.54 -3.99 0.94
N ILE A 660 12.34 -2.83 1.60
CA ILE A 660 13.41 -2.18 2.36
C ILE A 660 13.40 -2.70 3.78
N SER A 661 14.55 -3.19 4.22
CA SER A 661 14.78 -3.60 5.59
C SER A 661 15.64 -2.59 6.34
N MET A 662 15.43 -2.50 7.64
CA MET A 662 16.19 -1.68 8.56
C MET A 662 16.61 -2.49 9.77
N LEU A 663 17.91 -2.47 10.09
CA LEU A 663 18.43 -3.08 11.29
C LEU A 663 18.37 -2.07 12.45
N VAL A 664 17.64 -2.42 13.50
CA VAL A 664 17.56 -1.61 14.73
C VAL A 664 18.00 -2.44 15.93
N VAL A 665 18.88 -1.89 16.74
CA VAL A 665 19.25 -2.52 18.00
C VAL A 665 18.25 -2.08 19.08
N THR A 666 17.44 -3.02 19.53
CA THR A 666 16.47 -2.81 20.59
C THR A 666 16.41 -4.06 21.49
N LYS A 667 16.09 -3.84 22.77
CA LYS A 667 16.01 -4.93 23.77
C LYS A 667 17.28 -5.79 23.82
N GLY A 668 18.45 -5.17 23.61
CA GLY A 668 19.76 -5.83 23.59
C GLY A 668 20.03 -6.71 22.38
N GLN A 669 19.20 -6.69 21.37
CA GLN A 669 19.31 -7.49 20.15
C GLN A 669 19.22 -6.62 18.89
N ALA A 670 19.95 -7.00 17.85
CA ALA A 670 19.83 -6.44 16.52
C ALA A 670 18.66 -7.14 15.82
N LEU A 671 17.60 -6.41 15.52
CA LEU A 671 16.40 -6.92 14.86
C LEU A 671 16.23 -6.22 13.52
N GLU A 672 15.94 -7.02 12.51
CA GLU A 672 15.65 -6.54 11.17
C GLU A 672 14.14 -6.32 11.01
N TYR A 673 13.76 -5.13 10.58
CA TYR A 673 12.38 -4.73 10.39
C TYR A 673 12.12 -4.44 8.93
N TYR A 674 11.03 -5.00 8.38
CA TYR A 674 10.54 -4.73 7.04
C TYR A 674 9.46 -3.64 7.08
N THR A 675 9.37 -2.85 6.04
CA THR A 675 9.14 -1.42 6.10
C THR A 675 7.73 -0.88 6.22
N ASN A 676 6.65 -1.55 5.86
CA ASN A 676 5.46 -0.74 5.55
C ASN A 676 4.60 -0.26 6.74
N THR A 677 4.47 -1.04 7.81
CA THR A 677 3.61 -0.65 8.93
C THR A 677 4.37 -0.47 10.25
N ILE A 678 5.45 -1.23 10.44
CA ILE A 678 6.18 -1.27 11.70
C ILE A 678 7.14 -0.08 11.81
N ILE A 679 7.74 0.34 10.71
CA ILE A 679 8.72 1.43 10.69
C ILE A 679 8.07 2.78 11.03
N SER A 680 6.88 3.06 10.52
CA SER A 680 6.14 4.29 10.87
C SER A 680 5.78 4.39 12.37
N LEU A 681 5.80 3.27 13.08
CA LEU A 681 5.53 3.17 14.52
C LEU A 681 6.81 3.13 15.36
N MET A 682 8.00 3.07 14.75
CA MET A 682 9.28 3.05 15.46
C MET A 682 9.76 4.46 15.80
N SER A 683 10.26 4.59 17.03
CA SER A 683 10.97 5.79 17.48
C SER A 683 12.18 5.33 18.29
N SER A 684 13.40 5.62 17.78
CA SER A 684 14.64 5.10 18.36
C SER A 684 15.74 6.14 18.36
N LEU A 685 16.44 6.26 19.50
CA LEU A 685 17.66 7.04 19.65
C LEU A 685 18.78 6.12 20.17
N ASP A 686 19.74 5.80 19.30
CA ASP A 686 20.91 5.01 19.66
C ASP A 686 22.21 5.80 19.43
N LEU A 687 22.86 6.17 20.53
CA LEU A 687 24.15 6.86 20.58
C LEU A 687 25.24 5.99 21.22
N SER A 688 25.00 4.70 21.35
CA SER A 688 25.87 3.77 22.09
C SER A 688 27.24 3.62 21.45
N SER A 689 28.20 3.15 22.27
CA SER A 689 29.57 2.85 21.81
C SER A 689 30.23 4.02 21.06
N ASN A 690 30.32 5.16 21.76
CA ASN A 690 30.96 6.39 21.31
C ASN A 690 31.89 6.93 22.41
N CYS A 691 32.39 8.16 22.26
CA CYS A 691 33.23 8.85 23.25
C CYS A 691 32.49 10.06 23.88
N LEU A 692 31.14 9.96 24.01
CA LEU A 692 30.32 11.04 24.55
C LEU A 692 30.57 11.25 26.04
N THR A 693 30.57 12.51 26.50
CA THR A 693 30.85 12.91 27.86
C THR A 693 29.77 13.83 28.42
N GLY A 694 29.89 14.18 29.71
CA GLY A 694 28.92 15.07 30.36
C GLY A 694 27.66 14.39 30.81
N LYS A 695 26.64 15.16 31.17
CA LYS A 695 25.39 14.63 31.73
C LYS A 695 24.38 14.23 30.65
N ILE A 696 23.50 13.30 30.97
CA ILE A 696 22.27 13.07 30.21
C ILE A 696 21.39 14.32 30.42
N PRO A 697 20.95 15.00 29.37
CA PRO A 697 20.16 16.22 29.52
C PRO A 697 18.74 15.91 30.05
N GLU A 698 18.21 16.79 30.92
CA GLU A 698 16.86 16.61 31.48
C GLU A 698 15.77 16.66 30.42
N GLU A 699 16.01 17.37 29.32
CA GLU A 699 15.08 17.48 28.18
C GLU A 699 14.80 16.14 27.49
N ILE A 700 15.60 15.09 27.75
CA ILE A 700 15.39 13.75 27.19
C ILE A 700 14.01 13.19 27.56
N GLY A 701 13.51 13.53 28.76
CA GLY A 701 12.18 13.13 29.21
C GLY A 701 11.02 13.69 28.38
N GLY A 702 11.28 14.69 27.53
CA GLY A 702 10.32 15.25 26.61
C GLY A 702 10.03 14.35 25.38
N LEU A 703 10.87 13.36 25.10
CA LEU A 703 10.69 12.44 23.96
C LEU A 703 9.64 11.36 24.27
N ALA A 704 8.42 11.76 24.53
CA ALA A 704 7.36 10.94 25.11
C ALA A 704 6.95 9.72 24.26
N THR A 705 7.16 9.77 22.93
CA THR A 705 6.85 8.65 22.01
C THR A 705 8.06 7.76 21.72
N LEU A 706 9.23 8.05 22.33
CA LEU A 706 10.44 7.25 22.15
C LEU A 706 10.25 5.83 22.70
N LYS A 707 10.57 4.82 21.89
CA LYS A 707 10.46 3.40 22.25
C LYS A 707 11.80 2.78 22.63
N ASN A 708 12.89 3.24 22.04
CA ASN A 708 14.21 2.72 22.31
C ASN A 708 15.20 3.85 22.58
N LEU A 709 15.86 3.81 23.73
CA LEU A 709 16.94 4.70 24.12
C LEU A 709 18.16 3.88 24.50
N ASN A 710 19.24 4.02 23.72
CA ASN A 710 20.50 3.36 23.97
C ASN A 710 21.64 4.39 24.02
N LEU A 711 22.19 4.60 25.20
CA LEU A 711 23.34 5.48 25.46
C LEU A 711 24.57 4.72 26.00
N SER A 712 24.50 3.37 25.92
CA SER A 712 25.53 2.49 26.52
C SER A 712 26.91 2.67 25.89
N GLY A 713 27.96 2.28 26.62
CA GLY A 713 29.31 2.28 26.07
C GLY A 713 29.85 3.68 25.75
N ASN A 714 29.59 4.66 26.60
CA ASN A 714 30.10 6.04 26.54
C ASN A 714 30.89 6.44 27.80
N ARG A 715 31.17 7.72 27.97
CA ARG A 715 31.78 8.31 29.17
C ARG A 715 30.86 9.34 29.83
N LEU A 716 29.54 9.04 29.82
CA LEU A 716 28.54 9.92 30.41
C LEU A 716 28.66 9.92 31.93
N THR A 717 28.54 11.08 32.51
CA THR A 717 28.68 11.34 33.95
C THR A 717 27.41 11.99 34.51
N GLY A 718 27.34 12.13 35.84
CA GLY A 718 26.18 12.75 36.50
C GLY A 718 25.09 11.74 36.82
N ASP A 719 23.98 12.27 37.27
CA ASP A 719 22.81 11.50 37.69
C ASP A 719 21.97 11.09 36.47
N ILE A 720 21.24 10.00 36.60
CA ILE A 720 20.14 9.69 35.69
C ILE A 720 19.03 10.71 35.97
N PRO A 721 18.61 11.53 34.98
CA PRO A 721 17.65 12.61 35.24
C PRO A 721 16.29 12.11 35.69
N GLU A 722 15.66 12.79 36.63
CA GLU A 722 14.31 12.49 37.14
C GLU A 722 13.27 12.51 36.01
N THR A 723 13.51 13.33 34.98
CA THR A 723 12.63 13.45 33.79
C THR A 723 12.60 12.20 32.92
N ILE A 724 13.49 11.21 33.12
CA ILE A 724 13.53 9.94 32.41
C ILE A 724 12.15 9.20 32.47
N GLY A 725 11.42 9.38 33.60
CA GLY A 725 10.06 8.84 33.76
C GLY A 725 9.02 9.45 32.84
N GLY A 726 9.34 10.51 32.09
CA GLY A 726 8.50 11.11 31.05
C GLY A 726 8.51 10.34 29.73
N LEU A 727 9.40 9.38 29.55
CA LEU A 727 9.49 8.51 28.37
C LEU A 727 8.45 7.37 28.43
N TRP A 728 7.20 7.72 28.58
CA TRP A 728 6.12 6.77 28.89
C TRP A 728 5.92 5.67 27.85
N SER A 729 6.32 5.88 26.59
CA SER A 729 6.26 4.86 25.52
C SER A 729 7.50 3.96 25.44
N LEU A 730 8.49 4.14 26.36
CA LEU A 730 9.78 3.48 26.26
C LEU A 730 9.66 1.97 26.52
N GLU A 731 10.15 1.18 25.56
CA GLU A 731 10.18 -0.28 25.62
C GLU A 731 11.59 -0.82 25.97
N SER A 732 12.65 -0.08 25.63
CA SER A 732 14.04 -0.49 25.80
C SER A 732 14.89 0.68 26.30
N LEU A 733 15.61 0.48 27.41
CA LEU A 733 16.55 1.43 27.98
C LEU A 733 17.89 0.75 28.27
N ASP A 734 18.96 1.23 27.63
CA ASP A 734 20.33 0.81 27.92
C ASP A 734 21.24 2.01 28.22
N LEU A 735 21.67 2.11 29.48
CA LEU A 735 22.63 3.14 29.97
C LEU A 735 23.94 2.51 30.45
N SER A 736 24.14 1.21 30.15
CA SER A 736 25.30 0.45 30.71
C SER A 736 26.64 0.97 30.21
N ASN A 737 27.70 0.61 30.91
CA ASN A 737 29.07 0.96 30.55
C ASN A 737 29.26 2.48 30.37
N ASN A 738 28.96 3.24 31.41
CA ASN A 738 29.15 4.68 31.52
C ASN A 738 29.77 5.04 32.86
N GLU A 739 29.92 6.32 33.14
CA GLU A 739 30.44 6.85 34.41
C GLU A 739 29.32 7.55 35.22
N LEU A 740 28.06 7.08 35.08
CA LEU A 740 26.90 7.64 35.77
C LEU A 740 27.00 7.32 37.29
N TYR A 741 26.62 8.30 38.12
CA TYR A 741 26.61 8.15 39.56
C TYR A 741 25.29 8.67 40.17
N GLY A 742 25.15 8.59 41.50
CA GLY A 742 23.92 8.99 42.19
C GLY A 742 22.90 7.87 42.25
N GLU A 743 21.69 8.19 42.65
CA GLU A 743 20.61 7.23 42.84
C GLU A 743 19.87 6.94 41.51
N ILE A 744 19.27 5.75 41.40
CA ILE A 744 18.34 5.46 40.34
C ILE A 744 17.04 6.21 40.62
N PRO A 745 16.58 7.10 39.73
CA PRO A 745 15.43 7.95 40.02
C PRO A 745 14.15 7.11 40.17
N PRO A 746 13.33 7.36 41.22
CA PRO A 746 12.07 6.67 41.45
C PRO A 746 11.10 6.79 40.28
N THR A 747 11.18 7.85 39.50
CA THR A 747 10.36 8.11 38.31
C THR A 747 10.56 7.06 37.21
N LEU A 748 11.69 6.31 37.24
CA LEU A 748 11.91 5.19 36.32
C LEU A 748 10.79 4.13 36.43
N SER A 749 10.13 4.04 37.59
CA SER A 749 8.97 3.13 37.80
C SER A 749 7.73 3.53 36.98
N ASN A 750 7.67 4.74 36.43
CA ASN A 750 6.57 5.22 35.58
C ASN A 750 6.62 4.60 34.17
N LEU A 751 7.73 3.98 33.77
CA LEU A 751 7.90 3.39 32.43
C LEU A 751 7.20 2.02 32.34
N THR A 752 5.89 2.05 32.21
CA THR A 752 5.04 0.85 32.24
C THR A 752 5.16 -0.08 31.02
N PHE A 753 5.69 0.42 29.91
CA PHE A 753 5.97 -0.37 28.69
C PHE A 753 7.38 -0.94 28.62
N LEU A 754 8.24 -0.61 29.61
CA LEU A 754 9.63 -1.02 29.60
C LEU A 754 9.74 -2.56 29.67
N SER A 755 10.36 -3.15 28.64
CA SER A 755 10.57 -4.59 28.52
C SER A 755 12.03 -5.02 28.54
N TYR A 756 12.95 -4.05 28.42
CA TYR A 756 14.39 -4.24 28.53
C TYR A 756 15.02 -3.07 29.28
N LEU A 757 15.83 -3.40 30.27
CA LEU A 757 16.59 -2.45 31.10
C LEU A 757 18.02 -2.94 31.28
N ASN A 758 19.01 -2.07 31.11
CA ASN A 758 20.39 -2.36 31.40
C ASN A 758 21.07 -1.09 31.99
N LEU A 759 21.44 -1.15 33.25
CA LEU A 759 22.14 -0.08 33.97
C LEU A 759 23.55 -0.54 34.45
N SER A 760 24.00 -1.72 34.01
CA SER A 760 25.23 -2.34 34.45
C SER A 760 26.50 -1.50 34.17
N TYR A 761 27.53 -1.70 34.94
CA TYR A 761 28.84 -1.08 34.76
C TYR A 761 28.77 0.48 34.75
N ASN A 762 28.26 1.04 35.87
CA ASN A 762 28.25 2.45 36.20
C ASN A 762 28.74 2.64 37.64
N ASN A 763 28.60 3.84 38.19
CA ASN A 763 28.92 4.15 39.58
C ASN A 763 27.66 4.54 40.38
N LEU A 764 26.52 3.88 40.08
CA LEU A 764 25.22 4.16 40.71
C LEU A 764 25.20 3.67 42.17
N SER A 765 24.43 4.36 43.00
CA SER A 765 24.36 4.09 44.46
C SER A 765 22.93 4.15 44.97
N GLY A 766 22.70 3.78 46.20
CA GLY A 766 21.40 3.87 46.86
C GLY A 766 20.50 2.64 46.62
N VAL A 767 19.24 2.83 46.93
CA VAL A 767 18.22 1.77 46.86
C VAL A 767 17.66 1.62 45.44
N ILE A 768 17.58 0.40 44.91
CA ILE A 768 16.93 0.16 43.67
C ILE A 768 15.41 0.45 43.80
N PRO A 769 14.84 1.37 43.01
CA PRO A 769 13.43 1.71 43.12
C PRO A 769 12.51 0.50 42.88
N SER A 770 11.45 0.44 43.68
CA SER A 770 10.39 -0.59 43.48
C SER A 770 9.20 0.00 42.74
N GLY A 771 8.72 -0.72 41.75
CA GLY A 771 7.53 -0.33 40.96
C GLY A 771 6.98 -1.52 40.22
N GLN A 772 5.71 -1.45 39.78
CA GLN A 772 5.04 -2.63 39.16
C GLN A 772 5.86 -3.22 37.99
N GLN A 773 6.39 -2.38 37.12
CA GLN A 773 7.17 -2.82 35.96
C GLN A 773 8.60 -3.19 36.35
N LEU A 774 9.26 -2.40 37.22
CA LEU A 774 10.65 -2.66 37.63
C LEU A 774 10.81 -3.97 38.41
N GLN A 775 9.78 -4.42 39.11
CA GLN A 775 9.79 -5.71 39.83
C GLN A 775 9.75 -6.93 38.90
N THR A 776 9.43 -6.76 37.61
CA THR A 776 9.50 -7.83 36.61
C THR A 776 10.94 -8.11 36.15
N PHE A 777 11.87 -7.21 36.46
CA PHE A 777 13.29 -7.36 36.15
C PHE A 777 14.03 -8.00 37.34
N ASP A 778 13.96 -9.29 37.45
CA ASP A 778 14.56 -10.09 38.52
C ASP A 778 16.01 -10.51 38.28
N ASP A 779 16.57 -10.18 37.08
CA ASP A 779 17.94 -10.48 36.73
C ASP A 779 18.92 -9.47 37.37
N PRO A 780 19.80 -9.89 38.34
CA PRO A 780 20.80 -8.99 38.94
C PRO A 780 21.84 -8.47 37.96
N SER A 781 21.99 -9.09 36.78
CA SER A 781 22.94 -8.64 35.75
C SER A 781 22.67 -7.24 35.24
N ILE A 782 21.41 -6.79 35.28
CA ILE A 782 20.96 -5.45 34.90
C ILE A 782 21.73 -4.33 35.68
N TYR A 783 22.07 -4.62 36.93
CA TYR A 783 22.68 -3.68 37.87
C TYR A 783 24.15 -3.99 38.15
N LYS A 784 24.71 -5.01 37.52
CA LYS A 784 26.09 -5.48 37.73
C LYS A 784 27.10 -4.34 37.58
N GLY A 785 28.13 -4.32 38.43
CA GLY A 785 29.19 -3.32 38.32
C GLY A 785 28.90 -1.98 39.03
N ASN A 786 27.73 -1.84 39.69
CA ASN A 786 27.39 -0.72 40.54
C ASN A 786 27.52 -1.16 42.00
N ASN A 787 28.70 -0.96 42.58
CA ASN A 787 29.04 -1.54 43.87
C ASN A 787 28.25 -0.95 45.07
N ASP A 788 27.71 0.27 44.93
CA ASP A 788 27.00 0.98 45.98
C ASP A 788 25.48 0.90 45.89
N LEU A 789 24.94 0.14 44.92
CA LEU A 789 23.52 -0.20 44.87
C LEU A 789 23.16 -1.29 45.90
N CYS A 790 21.94 -1.22 46.41
CA CYS A 790 21.38 -2.19 47.36
C CYS A 790 19.87 -2.45 47.10
N GLY A 791 19.33 -3.51 47.64
CA GLY A 791 17.94 -3.89 47.50
C GLY A 791 17.68 -4.87 46.34
N PRO A 792 16.48 -5.50 46.29
CA PRO A 792 16.15 -6.45 45.27
C PRO A 792 16.27 -5.88 43.85
N PRO A 793 16.73 -6.67 42.84
CA PRO A 793 17.06 -8.10 42.88
C PRO A 793 18.49 -8.43 43.34
N ILE A 794 19.30 -7.45 43.73
CA ILE A 794 20.65 -7.70 44.25
C ILE A 794 20.55 -8.20 45.68
N SER A 795 21.45 -9.12 46.05
CA SER A 795 21.48 -9.72 47.39
C SER A 795 22.04 -8.78 48.46
N LYS A 796 22.53 -7.55 48.15
CA LYS A 796 23.12 -6.59 49.08
C LYS A 796 21.99 -5.82 49.81
N ASN A 797 21.92 -5.98 51.14
CA ASN A 797 21.00 -5.23 51.98
C ASN A 797 21.43 -3.76 52.09
N CYS A 798 20.48 -2.83 52.07
CA CYS A 798 20.75 -1.41 52.31
C CYS A 798 21.05 -1.17 53.81
N SER A 799 22.29 -0.75 54.13
CA SER A 799 22.70 -0.35 55.49
C SER A 799 22.38 1.12 55.68
N GLY A 800 21.30 1.46 56.37
CA GLY A 800 20.98 2.83 56.72
C GLY A 800 19.64 2.98 57.42
N ASP A 801 19.67 3.27 58.71
CA ASP A 801 18.65 3.74 59.62
C ASP A 801 17.53 2.78 60.08
N GLY A 802 17.64 2.46 61.39
CA GLY A 802 16.64 1.71 62.16
C GLY A 802 15.29 2.38 62.23
N THR A 803 14.43 2.01 61.32
CA THR A 803 12.99 1.92 61.62
C THR A 803 12.54 0.58 61.14
N THR A 804 12.68 -0.38 62.03
CA THR A 804 12.09 -1.72 61.92
C THR A 804 10.57 -1.60 61.83
N LEU A 805 10.04 -1.58 60.64
CA LEU A 805 8.69 -2.10 60.42
C LEU A 805 8.84 -3.62 60.35
N ASN A 806 8.73 -4.23 61.55
CA ASN A 806 8.55 -5.66 61.73
C ASN A 806 7.25 -6.09 61.10
N TYR A 807 7.32 -6.54 59.84
CA TYR A 807 6.40 -7.56 59.40
C TYR A 807 6.98 -8.92 59.78
N PRO A 808 6.28 -9.75 60.55
CA PRO A 808 6.75 -11.08 60.86
C PRO A 808 6.74 -11.93 59.59
N LEU A 809 7.90 -12.20 59.03
CA LEU A 809 8.09 -13.28 58.11
C LEU A 809 7.88 -14.59 58.88
N LYS A 810 6.69 -15.14 58.81
CA LYS A 810 6.44 -16.53 59.17
C LYS A 810 7.21 -17.39 58.18
N TYR A 811 8.32 -17.93 58.59
CA TYR A 811 8.89 -19.10 57.95
C TYR A 811 7.90 -20.26 58.20
N GLU A 812 7.08 -20.59 57.17
CA GLU A 812 6.38 -21.84 57.10
C GLU A 812 7.17 -22.77 56.18
N ASP A 813 7.33 -23.97 56.71
CA ASP A 813 8.10 -25.09 56.18
C ASP A 813 7.91 -25.37 54.66
N GLY A 814 9.00 -25.79 54.03
CA GLY A 814 9.17 -26.06 52.62
C GLY A 814 8.34 -27.16 51.98
N ASN A 815 7.13 -27.44 52.46
CA ASN A 815 6.27 -28.47 51.91
C ASN A 815 5.02 -27.98 51.14
N GLU A 816 4.66 -26.68 51.26
CA GLU A 816 3.50 -26.17 50.53
C GLU A 816 3.79 -25.78 49.08
N MET A 817 5.03 -25.38 48.77
CA MET A 817 5.43 -25.04 47.38
C MET A 817 5.39 -26.25 46.46
N SER A 818 5.77 -27.44 46.96
CA SER A 818 5.74 -28.66 46.14
C SER A 818 4.30 -29.12 45.82
N SER A 819 3.40 -28.94 46.78
CA SER A 819 1.98 -29.26 46.58
C SER A 819 1.29 -28.26 45.65
N PHE A 820 1.70 -26.98 45.65
CA PHE A 820 1.22 -25.96 44.72
C PHE A 820 1.64 -26.25 43.30
N TYR A 821 2.93 -26.52 43.08
CA TYR A 821 3.41 -26.86 41.72
C TYR A 821 2.89 -28.21 41.21
N LEU A 822 2.67 -29.16 42.08
CA LEU A 822 2.06 -30.43 41.72
C LEU A 822 0.58 -30.27 41.34
N SER A 823 -0.17 -29.44 42.07
CA SER A 823 -1.57 -29.13 41.77
C SER A 823 -1.72 -28.30 40.49
N MET A 824 -0.77 -27.36 40.24
CA MET A 824 -0.72 -26.56 39.03
C MET A 824 -0.33 -27.40 37.82
N GLY A 825 0.67 -28.29 37.98
CA GLY A 825 1.07 -29.26 36.94
C GLY A 825 -0.03 -30.24 36.55
N LEU A 826 -0.79 -30.74 37.55
CA LEU A 826 -1.92 -31.62 37.31
C LEU A 826 -3.09 -30.91 36.61
N ARG A 827 -3.40 -29.67 37.02
CA ARG A 827 -4.43 -28.82 36.34
C ARG A 827 -4.03 -28.44 34.92
N PHE A 828 -2.72 -28.14 34.71
CA PHE A 828 -2.21 -27.88 33.40
C PHE A 828 -2.27 -29.11 32.49
N ALA A 829 -1.86 -30.29 33.02
CA ALA A 829 -1.92 -31.55 32.27
C ALA A 829 -3.37 -31.95 31.94
N VAL A 830 -4.30 -31.77 32.86
CA VAL A 830 -5.74 -32.04 32.64
C VAL A 830 -6.29 -31.03 31.61
N GLY A 831 -5.96 -29.73 31.73
CA GLY A 831 -6.35 -28.70 30.77
C GLY A 831 -5.82 -28.97 29.34
N LEU A 832 -4.56 -29.37 29.27
CA LEU A 832 -3.94 -29.76 28.01
C LEU A 832 -4.58 -31.00 27.38
N TRP A 833 -4.96 -32.00 28.22
CA TRP A 833 -5.66 -33.23 27.81
C TRP A 833 -7.09 -32.95 27.35
N VAL A 834 -7.80 -32.02 27.97
CA VAL A 834 -9.16 -31.59 27.56
C VAL A 834 -9.12 -30.91 26.19
N VAL A 835 -8.02 -30.25 25.84
CA VAL A 835 -7.83 -29.61 24.53
C VAL A 835 -7.32 -30.61 23.49
N ILE A 836 -6.28 -31.35 23.81
CA ILE A 836 -5.61 -32.26 22.84
C ILE A 836 -6.37 -33.56 22.64
N GLY A 837 -7.05 -34.06 23.67
CA GLY A 837 -7.80 -35.33 23.62
C GLY A 837 -8.88 -35.34 22.52
N PRO A 838 -9.79 -34.39 22.46
CA PRO A 838 -10.78 -34.28 21.38
C PRO A 838 -10.16 -34.09 20.00
N LEU A 839 -9.03 -33.38 19.89
CA LEU A 839 -8.32 -33.14 18.64
C LEU A 839 -7.69 -34.42 18.06
N LEU A 840 -7.26 -35.34 18.93
CA LEU A 840 -6.63 -36.62 18.51
C LEU A 840 -7.62 -37.73 18.16
N PHE A 841 -8.82 -37.75 18.77
CA PHE A 841 -9.69 -38.92 18.68
C PHE A 841 -10.88 -38.83 17.74
N LYS A 842 -11.26 -37.60 17.25
CA LYS A 842 -12.34 -37.48 16.25
C LYS A 842 -12.26 -36.18 15.44
N ARG A 843 -12.09 -36.27 14.13
CA ARG A 843 -12.08 -35.10 13.20
C ARG A 843 -13.34 -34.22 13.27
N THR A 844 -14.50 -34.80 13.55
CA THR A 844 -15.77 -34.06 13.71
C THR A 844 -15.85 -33.23 14.99
N TRP A 845 -15.17 -33.64 16.05
CA TRP A 845 -15.09 -32.90 17.30
C TRP A 845 -14.06 -31.78 17.25
N SER A 846 -13.01 -31.97 16.49
CA SER A 846 -12.04 -30.95 16.20
C SER A 846 -12.69 -29.73 15.51
N ALA A 847 -13.47 -29.96 14.46
CA ALA A 847 -14.16 -28.88 13.74
C ALA A 847 -15.19 -28.16 14.64
N ALA A 848 -15.95 -28.89 15.47
CA ALA A 848 -16.88 -28.29 16.40
C ALA A 848 -16.21 -27.47 17.51
N TYR A 849 -15.02 -27.90 17.97
CA TYR A 849 -14.24 -27.18 18.99
C TYR A 849 -13.66 -25.88 18.44
N PHE A 850 -13.08 -25.89 17.24
CA PHE A 850 -12.58 -24.68 16.62
C PHE A 850 -13.70 -23.67 16.30
N LEU A 851 -14.84 -24.13 15.79
CA LEU A 851 -16.04 -23.30 15.63
C LEU A 851 -16.56 -22.70 16.95
N PHE A 852 -16.45 -23.44 18.04
CA PHE A 852 -16.84 -22.94 19.36
C PHE A 852 -15.86 -21.88 19.88
N ILE A 853 -14.56 -22.09 19.67
CA ILE A 853 -13.51 -21.12 20.04
C ILE A 853 -13.65 -19.85 19.21
N ASP A 854 -13.82 -19.95 17.91
CA ASP A 854 -14.02 -18.80 17.02
C ASP A 854 -15.26 -17.99 17.43
N ASN A 855 -16.36 -18.67 17.77
CA ASN A 855 -17.58 -18.02 18.27
C ASN A 855 -17.40 -17.31 19.64
N ILE A 856 -16.47 -17.78 20.47
CA ILE A 856 -16.09 -17.10 21.72
C ILE A 856 -15.23 -15.88 21.41
N PHE A 857 -14.24 -16.00 20.52
CA PHE A 857 -13.39 -14.89 20.11
C PHE A 857 -14.21 -13.78 19.46
N ASP A 858 -15.15 -14.12 18.59
CA ASP A 858 -16.08 -13.15 17.97
C ASP A 858 -16.91 -12.41 19.01
N LYS A 859 -17.44 -13.13 20.00
CA LYS A 859 -18.22 -12.50 21.10
C LYS A 859 -17.36 -11.58 21.96
N ILE A 860 -16.10 -11.97 22.25
CA ILE A 860 -15.16 -11.13 23.00
C ILE A 860 -14.78 -9.90 22.18
N TYR A 861 -14.51 -10.07 20.87
CA TYR A 861 -14.20 -8.98 19.96
C TYR A 861 -15.35 -7.97 19.87
N VAL A 862 -16.58 -8.43 19.63
CA VAL A 862 -17.78 -7.59 19.60
C VAL A 862 -17.99 -6.88 20.95
N PHE A 863 -17.79 -7.56 22.08
CA PHE A 863 -17.88 -6.96 23.41
C PHE A 863 -16.83 -5.85 23.61
N MET A 864 -15.59 -6.07 23.18
CA MET A 864 -14.53 -5.06 23.26
C MET A 864 -14.82 -3.86 22.36
N VAL A 865 -15.24 -4.09 21.11
CA VAL A 865 -15.59 -3.02 20.17
C VAL A 865 -16.77 -2.18 20.68
N LEU A 866 -17.81 -2.83 21.22
CA LEU A 866 -18.97 -2.12 21.77
C LEU A 866 -18.61 -1.30 23.03
N ASN A 867 -17.74 -1.82 23.90
CA ASN A 867 -17.27 -1.06 25.06
C ASN A 867 -16.36 0.08 24.66
N TRP A 868 -15.49 -0.09 23.65
CA TRP A 868 -14.67 0.96 23.08
C TRP A 868 -15.52 2.08 22.45
N ALA A 869 -16.52 1.71 21.66
CA ALA A 869 -17.46 2.67 21.07
C ALA A 869 -18.25 3.45 22.16
N ARG A 870 -18.66 2.79 23.26
CA ARG A 870 -19.28 3.44 24.42
C ARG A 870 -18.32 4.38 25.12
N LEU A 871 -17.06 4.02 25.27
CA LEU A 871 -16.03 4.86 25.87
C LEU A 871 -15.81 6.14 25.04
N ILE A 872 -15.68 6.00 23.71
CA ILE A 872 -15.55 7.13 22.78
C ILE A 872 -16.80 8.03 22.81
N ALA A 873 -18.00 7.45 22.84
CA ALA A 873 -19.24 8.22 22.95
C ALA A 873 -19.36 9.01 24.26
N ASN A 874 -18.83 8.46 25.37
CA ASN A 874 -18.79 9.15 26.65
C ASN A 874 -17.71 10.25 26.70
N ILE A 875 -16.60 10.09 26.00
CA ILE A 875 -15.56 11.13 25.88
C ILE A 875 -16.06 12.31 25.02
N ARG A 876 -16.87 12.05 23.98
CA ARG A 876 -17.48 13.11 23.16
C ARG A 876 -18.62 13.87 23.83
N LYS A 877 -19.16 13.37 24.94
CA LYS A 877 -20.21 14.05 25.73
C LYS A 877 -19.66 14.89 26.90
N LYS A 878 -18.38 14.83 27.18
CA LYS A 878 -17.65 15.75 28.05
C LYS A 878 -16.88 16.79 27.22
#